data_b60029e0caf2f4030c71f9316da6ca53
#
_entry.id   b60029e0caf2f4030c71f9316da6ca53
#
_cell.length_a   1.000
_cell.length_b   1.000
_cell.length_c   1.000
_cell.angle_alpha   90.00
_cell.angle_beta   90.00
_cell.angle_gamma   90.00
#
_symmetry.space_group_name_H-M   'P 1'
#
loop_
_entity.id
_entity.type
_entity.pdbx_description
1 polymer ?
#
loop_
_entity_poly.entity_id
_entity_poly.type
_entity_poly.pdbx_seq_one_letter_code
_entity_poly.pdbx_strand_id
1 'polypeptide(L)'
;MKLTGICAGWLALLLAVQIHLPQCAAQKSRFDELGAQITELTKHGKYAEALPPATEFLKLAEQTQPQDPALVNIAITNLADVYNNLGRYSEAEPFYLRALSMDEKELGPDDSEVAADLDNLGALYNHMHRNADAEPLFLRALAIDEKAKDVDEHDFSKLLSDAASLYQDEGNYAQAESLYRRGLAIDHKLFGDESLDVAADLINFAGLFDEEGKFAEAEQLYKAALSIDEKALDPDDPSLATDLNNLADHYRLVGDPAQAEQLCLHALKIREKAFGPDSPDVAGTLNILALLYQQERRFAEAEPLLERSLKIREKVFGTDNSSFATGLNNLASLDEDLRQYEKAEALYRRSLGILEKSTEPGSPDLEKACFNLAVVLADQSKVSEAEPLFERGFSSLFARFQSNFTFMTEKERLGFLDLVSYDFRRYFSFVHSFRAQDPALIGSMYNLLLWQKGFIAGSVTNMRRQVEASGDAQALKLLGDLTAKRTQLAALLSVQPAGADAESWRAQVDQLRNDADRIESALVARSSTFAKRNALDRTTWQQVRDALQPGEAAVEFARFGFYSNLKADRAYYYAALVVTRETKDQPLYVFLGDDKQIESDAISHFKNSLATRGFQQPAQAAVPGPHAFDLVWKPLESALGGITRIYLSTDGVLNQVPLGIIPAPDGKLLMEKYDLRLVSSTRDLLSPPVPTGAPTALLVGDPNFDISEDRQRAALDKLGNLNPPNAPRAPSDRNEVVSKNLRLATLSAERVGNQSSPTGSSTLPPLPGTGSEVQAIAGLMHQHGWQATVYTGDMALKRVVEQSGSPRLLHLATHGFFLPDPAASTELLGDMRSLFQPDQYSALNDPMLRSGLYFAAADRTLAGKPSPPGLDNGVLTALEAGNLNLTGTQLVVLSACDTGQGDVKNGEGVFGLHRALEEAGAQSVMMSLWSVPDKETLELMQLFYAKWLNGTEIHQALKEAQLAEREKVKAEHEGKDLPYYWGAFVLVGR
;
A
#
# COMPACT_ATOMS: atom_id res chain seq x y z
N MET A 1 -14.92 -15.71 21.23
CA MET A 1 -14.37 -14.90 22.31
C MET A 1 -15.40 -13.94 22.91
N LYS A 2 -16.62 -14.40 23.32
CA LYS A 2 -17.66 -13.52 23.90
C LYS A 2 -18.27 -14.12 25.15
N LEU A 3 -17.46 -14.57 26.10
CA LEU A 3 -17.98 -15.32 27.26
C LEU A 3 -17.76 -14.69 28.63
N THR A 4 -17.03 -13.58 28.75
CA THR A 4 -16.68 -13.02 30.08
C THR A 4 -17.52 -11.83 30.54
N GLY A 5 -18.23 -11.12 29.65
CA GLY A 5 -19.05 -9.97 30.03
C GLY A 5 -20.37 -10.28 30.77
N ILE A 6 -20.86 -11.52 30.72
CA ILE A 6 -22.18 -11.89 31.27
C ILE A 6 -22.16 -12.11 32.79
N CYS A 7 -21.00 -12.36 33.39
CA CYS A 7 -20.94 -12.73 34.80
C CYS A 7 -20.91 -11.54 35.78
N ALA A 8 -20.48 -10.36 35.39
CA ALA A 8 -20.35 -9.22 36.32
C ALA A 8 -21.66 -8.49 36.58
N GLY A 9 -22.57 -8.41 35.61
CA GLY A 9 -23.89 -7.76 35.77
C GLY A 9 -24.84 -8.47 36.71
N TRP A 10 -24.65 -9.79 36.92
CA TRP A 10 -25.52 -10.61 37.75
C TRP A 10 -25.32 -10.41 39.27
N LEU A 11 -24.14 -10.00 39.72
CA LEU A 11 -23.84 -9.81 41.14
C LEU A 11 -24.45 -8.51 41.71
N ALA A 12 -24.55 -7.47 40.90
CA ALA A 12 -25.12 -6.17 41.32
C ALA A 12 -26.66 -6.21 41.45
N LEU A 13 -27.34 -7.00 40.63
CA LEU A 13 -28.80 -7.14 40.68
C LEU A 13 -29.30 -7.93 41.90
N LEU A 14 -28.47 -8.76 42.53
CA LEU A 14 -28.85 -9.58 43.71
C LEU A 14 -29.02 -8.77 45.00
N LEU A 15 -28.57 -7.55 45.05
CA LEU A 15 -28.57 -6.68 46.27
C LEU A 15 -29.78 -5.72 46.37
N ALA A 16 -30.54 -5.48 45.32
CA ALA A 16 -31.55 -4.41 45.25
C ALA A 16 -33.04 -4.88 45.42
N VAL A 17 -33.36 -6.17 45.40
CA VAL A 17 -34.78 -6.62 45.46
C VAL A 17 -35.06 -7.55 46.64
N GLN A 18 -35.06 -6.99 47.83
CA GLN A 18 -35.73 -7.57 48.98
C GLN A 18 -37.06 -6.84 49.23
N ILE A 19 -38.17 -7.27 48.60
CA ILE A 19 -39.55 -7.03 49.12
C ILE A 19 -40.58 -7.84 48.31
N HIS A 20 -41.19 -8.78 49.02
CA HIS A 20 -42.59 -9.33 48.96
C HIS A 20 -43.05 -10.31 47.89
N LEU A 21 -43.41 -11.49 48.42
CA LEU A 21 -44.36 -12.52 48.02
C LEU A 21 -43.82 -13.77 47.32
N PRO A 22 -44.35 -14.95 47.56
CA PRO A 22 -43.92 -16.25 47.01
C PRO A 22 -43.98 -16.29 45.47
N GLN A 23 -44.81 -15.43 44.86
CA GLN A 23 -44.80 -15.29 43.37
C GLN A 23 -43.57 -14.60 42.84
N CYS A 24 -43.04 -13.57 43.51
CA CYS A 24 -41.78 -12.90 43.11
C CYS A 24 -40.56 -13.80 43.28
N ALA A 25 -40.57 -14.68 44.31
CA ALA A 25 -39.47 -15.65 44.49
C ALA A 25 -39.47 -16.72 43.39
N ALA A 26 -40.61 -17.16 42.92
CA ALA A 26 -40.74 -18.13 41.83
C ALA A 26 -40.38 -17.48 40.48
N GLN A 27 -40.73 -16.21 40.24
CA GLN A 27 -40.33 -15.48 39.04
C GLN A 27 -38.82 -15.19 39.01
N LYS A 28 -38.22 -14.75 40.12
CA LYS A 28 -36.78 -14.55 40.25
C LYS A 28 -36.01 -15.83 39.97
N SER A 29 -36.46 -16.98 40.55
CA SER A 29 -35.87 -18.29 40.28
C SER A 29 -35.96 -18.68 38.80
N ARG A 30 -37.04 -18.29 38.08
CA ARG A 30 -37.16 -18.58 36.64
C ARG A 30 -36.28 -17.71 35.78
N PHE A 31 -36.06 -16.42 36.13
CA PHE A 31 -35.08 -15.55 35.47
C PHE A 31 -33.67 -16.10 35.65
N ASP A 32 -33.29 -16.46 36.88
CA ASP A 32 -31.96 -17.02 37.16
C ASP A 32 -31.75 -18.34 36.39
N GLU A 33 -32.76 -19.19 36.31
CA GLU A 33 -32.72 -20.46 35.57
C GLU A 33 -32.56 -20.22 34.05
N LEU A 34 -33.37 -19.31 33.47
CA LEU A 34 -33.30 -19.00 32.04
C LEU A 34 -31.96 -18.32 31.68
N GLY A 35 -31.49 -17.36 32.50
CA GLY A 35 -30.22 -16.72 32.32
C GLY A 35 -29.06 -17.71 32.35
N ALA A 36 -29.01 -18.59 33.36
CA ALA A 36 -28.01 -19.64 33.44
C ALA A 36 -28.08 -20.61 32.25
N GLN A 37 -29.28 -20.96 31.81
CA GLN A 37 -29.49 -21.82 30.64
C GLN A 37 -29.01 -21.17 29.35
N ILE A 38 -29.29 -19.85 29.14
CA ILE A 38 -28.82 -19.10 27.99
C ILE A 38 -27.29 -19.07 27.99
N THR A 39 -26.67 -18.68 29.12
CA THR A 39 -25.23 -18.62 29.29
C THR A 39 -24.56 -19.96 29.01
N GLU A 40 -25.10 -21.04 29.55
CA GLU A 40 -24.54 -22.38 29.34
C GLU A 40 -24.65 -22.84 27.90
N LEU A 41 -25.76 -22.57 27.21
CA LEU A 41 -25.98 -22.93 25.83
C LEU A 41 -25.11 -22.09 24.89
N THR A 42 -24.98 -20.77 25.13
CA THR A 42 -24.13 -19.88 24.33
C THR A 42 -22.66 -20.20 24.52
N LYS A 43 -22.25 -20.51 25.76
CA LYS A 43 -20.89 -20.98 26.06
C LYS A 43 -20.47 -22.22 25.25
N HIS A 44 -21.42 -23.11 24.95
CA HIS A 44 -21.18 -24.31 24.16
C HIS A 44 -21.51 -24.14 22.67
N GLY A 45 -21.68 -22.94 22.15
CA GLY A 45 -21.98 -22.67 20.74
C GLY A 45 -23.38 -23.17 20.30
N LYS A 46 -24.26 -23.52 21.25
CA LYS A 46 -25.60 -24.05 20.97
C LYS A 46 -26.64 -22.94 20.82
N TYR A 47 -26.33 -22.00 19.95
CA TYR A 47 -27.15 -20.78 19.80
C TYR A 47 -28.58 -21.06 19.35
N ALA A 48 -28.82 -22.08 18.51
CA ALA A 48 -30.15 -22.46 18.10
C ALA A 48 -30.97 -23.01 19.27
N GLU A 49 -30.34 -23.69 20.24
CA GLU A 49 -30.99 -24.17 21.46
C GLU A 49 -31.18 -23.05 22.50
N ALA A 50 -30.34 -21.99 22.43
CA ALA A 50 -30.46 -20.82 23.31
C ALA A 50 -31.60 -19.85 22.90
N LEU A 51 -32.08 -19.90 21.66
CA LEU A 51 -33.11 -19.00 21.16
C LEU A 51 -34.45 -19.10 21.88
N PRO A 52 -35.03 -20.32 22.15
CA PRO A 52 -36.26 -20.43 22.91
C PRO A 52 -36.18 -19.87 24.35
N PRO A 53 -35.15 -20.21 25.18
CA PRO A 53 -35.03 -19.63 26.51
C PRO A 53 -34.77 -18.11 26.50
N ALA A 54 -34.02 -17.56 25.54
CA ALA A 54 -33.83 -16.13 25.41
C ALA A 54 -35.14 -15.41 25.05
N THR A 55 -35.93 -16.00 24.16
CA THR A 55 -37.26 -15.48 23.82
C THR A 55 -38.21 -15.52 25.02
N GLU A 56 -38.18 -16.60 25.81
CA GLU A 56 -39.00 -16.72 27.03
C GLU A 56 -38.56 -15.71 28.09
N PHE A 57 -37.22 -15.48 28.23
CA PHE A 57 -36.64 -14.51 29.14
C PHE A 57 -37.15 -13.09 28.85
N LEU A 58 -37.07 -12.65 27.59
CA LEU A 58 -37.58 -11.34 27.19
C LEU A 58 -39.09 -11.21 27.44
N LYS A 59 -39.87 -12.21 27.06
CA LYS A 59 -41.34 -12.21 27.31
C LYS A 59 -41.70 -12.08 28.79
N LEU A 60 -40.98 -12.76 29.67
CA LEU A 60 -41.16 -12.65 31.11
C LEU A 60 -40.74 -11.28 31.65
N ALA A 61 -39.61 -10.73 31.19
CA ALA A 61 -39.17 -9.41 31.60
C ALA A 61 -40.16 -8.31 31.22
N GLU A 62 -40.75 -8.40 30.03
CA GLU A 62 -41.80 -7.45 29.58
C GLU A 62 -43.13 -7.57 30.36
N GLN A 63 -43.41 -8.74 30.90
CA GLN A 63 -44.64 -9.00 31.67
C GLN A 63 -44.53 -8.70 33.16
N THR A 64 -43.33 -8.44 33.67
CA THR A 64 -43.07 -8.15 35.09
C THR A 64 -43.72 -6.83 35.51
N GLN A 65 -44.33 -6.78 36.68
CA GLN A 65 -44.98 -5.60 37.23
C GLN A 65 -44.45 -5.28 38.65
N PRO A 66 -43.93 -4.07 38.94
CA PRO A 66 -43.65 -3.02 37.97
C PRO A 66 -42.56 -3.46 36.97
N GLN A 67 -42.59 -2.91 35.74
CA GLN A 67 -41.60 -3.24 34.75
C GLN A 67 -40.24 -2.65 35.17
N ASP A 68 -39.18 -3.49 35.07
CA ASP A 68 -37.82 -3.08 35.33
C ASP A 68 -37.13 -2.85 33.96
N PRO A 69 -36.84 -1.59 33.57
CA PRO A 69 -36.23 -1.28 32.29
C PRO A 69 -34.87 -1.94 32.12
N ALA A 70 -34.04 -2.01 33.15
CA ALA A 70 -32.72 -2.63 33.07
C ALA A 70 -32.82 -4.15 32.79
N LEU A 71 -33.76 -4.85 33.47
CA LEU A 71 -34.00 -6.28 33.20
C LEU A 71 -34.52 -6.51 31.78
N VAL A 72 -35.36 -5.61 31.27
CA VAL A 72 -35.86 -5.69 29.87
C VAL A 72 -34.73 -5.45 28.89
N ASN A 73 -33.85 -4.50 29.17
CA ASN A 73 -32.70 -4.23 28.30
C ASN A 73 -31.74 -5.44 28.25
N ILE A 74 -31.37 -6.01 29.39
CA ILE A 74 -30.56 -7.23 29.46
C ILE A 74 -31.20 -8.37 28.63
N ALA A 75 -32.52 -8.53 28.74
CA ALA A 75 -33.23 -9.58 28.02
C ALA A 75 -33.24 -9.35 26.49
N ILE A 76 -33.36 -8.11 26.07
CA ILE A 76 -33.29 -7.69 24.67
C ILE A 76 -31.88 -7.97 24.11
N THR A 77 -30.85 -7.56 24.83
CA THR A 77 -29.44 -7.72 24.44
C THR A 77 -29.08 -9.22 24.33
N ASN A 78 -29.45 -10.03 25.33
CA ASN A 78 -29.23 -11.47 25.25
C ASN A 78 -29.91 -12.12 24.04
N LEU A 79 -31.14 -11.71 23.69
CA LEU A 79 -31.80 -12.23 22.51
C LEU A 79 -31.16 -11.76 21.22
N ALA A 80 -30.71 -10.50 21.16
CA ALA A 80 -29.97 -9.95 20.04
C ALA A 80 -28.62 -10.66 19.83
N ASP A 81 -27.89 -10.95 20.93
CA ASP A 81 -26.65 -11.72 20.90
C ASP A 81 -26.85 -13.13 20.35
N VAL A 82 -27.92 -13.80 20.75
CA VAL A 82 -28.26 -15.14 20.21
C VAL A 82 -28.53 -15.05 18.70
N TYR A 83 -29.28 -14.05 18.24
CA TYR A 83 -29.50 -13.84 16.80
C TYR A 83 -28.20 -13.49 16.06
N ASN A 84 -27.37 -12.60 16.62
CA ASN A 84 -26.08 -12.23 16.04
C ASN A 84 -25.17 -13.45 15.89
N ASN A 85 -25.06 -14.27 16.94
CA ASN A 85 -24.23 -15.48 16.88
C ASN A 85 -24.82 -16.59 15.95
N LEU A 86 -26.13 -16.55 15.66
CA LEU A 86 -26.74 -17.36 14.60
C LEU A 86 -26.55 -16.80 13.21
N GLY A 87 -25.85 -15.65 13.06
CA GLY A 87 -25.71 -14.94 11.79
C GLY A 87 -27.04 -14.38 11.25
N ARG A 88 -28.05 -14.28 12.11
CA ARG A 88 -29.39 -13.74 11.80
C ARG A 88 -29.40 -12.24 12.08
N TYR A 89 -28.52 -11.50 11.42
CA TYR A 89 -28.22 -10.09 11.72
C TYR A 89 -29.42 -9.18 11.55
N SER A 90 -30.22 -9.38 10.51
CA SER A 90 -31.45 -8.61 10.29
C SER A 90 -32.51 -8.78 11.38
N GLU A 91 -32.43 -9.87 12.12
CA GLU A 91 -33.32 -10.13 13.27
C GLU A 91 -32.72 -9.62 14.59
N ALA A 92 -31.38 -9.52 14.69
CA ALA A 92 -30.68 -8.92 15.82
C ALA A 92 -30.79 -7.38 15.83
N GLU A 93 -30.68 -6.73 14.68
CA GLU A 93 -30.63 -5.26 14.52
C GLU A 93 -31.78 -4.54 15.28
N PRO A 94 -33.07 -4.90 15.11
CA PRO A 94 -34.16 -4.21 15.82
C PRO A 94 -34.10 -4.34 17.34
N PHE A 95 -33.49 -5.39 17.86
CA PHE A 95 -33.32 -5.56 19.30
C PHE A 95 -32.20 -4.67 19.84
N TYR A 96 -31.05 -4.61 19.22
CA TYR A 96 -29.97 -3.69 19.63
C TYR A 96 -30.39 -2.22 19.49
N LEU A 97 -31.10 -1.84 18.42
CA LEU A 97 -31.67 -0.50 18.29
C LEU A 97 -32.65 -0.17 19.40
N ARG A 98 -33.45 -1.18 19.83
CA ARG A 98 -34.39 -1.01 20.95
C ARG A 98 -33.65 -0.86 22.27
N ALA A 99 -32.59 -1.63 22.53
CA ALA A 99 -31.77 -1.52 23.73
C ALA A 99 -31.17 -0.13 23.84
N LEU A 100 -30.46 0.32 22.79
CA LEU A 100 -29.89 1.65 22.70
C LEU A 100 -30.91 2.77 22.95
N SER A 101 -32.09 2.70 22.33
CA SER A 101 -33.16 3.71 22.53
C SER A 101 -33.73 3.72 23.95
N MET A 102 -33.71 2.58 24.63
CA MET A 102 -34.18 2.49 26.04
C MET A 102 -33.15 3.13 26.96
N ASP A 103 -31.88 2.83 26.81
CA ASP A 103 -30.83 3.35 27.70
C ASP A 103 -30.55 4.83 27.45
N GLU A 104 -30.58 5.30 26.21
CA GLU A 104 -30.51 6.75 25.90
C GLU A 104 -31.63 7.52 26.61
N LYS A 105 -32.81 6.94 26.72
CA LYS A 105 -33.98 7.58 27.36
C LYS A 105 -33.94 7.55 28.88
N GLU A 106 -33.50 6.44 29.47
CA GLU A 106 -33.52 6.20 30.91
C GLU A 106 -32.27 6.77 31.62
N LEU A 107 -31.07 6.62 30.98
CA LEU A 107 -29.80 7.00 31.58
C LEU A 107 -29.25 8.31 30.99
N GLY A 108 -29.63 8.61 29.74
CA GLY A 108 -29.13 9.76 28.98
C GLY A 108 -28.08 9.39 27.94
N PRO A 109 -27.88 10.25 26.90
CA PRO A 109 -27.10 9.92 25.71
C PRO A 109 -25.59 9.82 25.93
N ASP A 110 -25.08 10.21 27.08
CA ASP A 110 -23.66 10.23 27.42
C ASP A 110 -23.30 9.25 28.55
N ASP A 111 -24.16 8.25 28.83
CA ASP A 111 -23.95 7.22 29.84
C ASP A 111 -23.11 6.07 29.27
N SER A 112 -22.28 5.42 30.09
CA SER A 112 -21.42 4.30 29.66
C SER A 112 -22.20 3.06 29.20
N GLU A 113 -23.41 2.80 29.77
CA GLU A 113 -24.26 1.71 29.26
C GLU A 113 -24.73 2.00 27.82
N VAL A 114 -24.95 3.27 27.45
CA VAL A 114 -25.22 3.68 26.07
C VAL A 114 -23.98 3.42 25.18
N ALA A 115 -22.76 3.58 25.70
CA ALA A 115 -21.57 3.21 24.96
C ALA A 115 -21.49 1.70 24.69
N ALA A 116 -21.86 0.87 25.64
CA ALA A 116 -21.94 -0.60 25.47
C ALA A 116 -23.01 -1.01 24.43
N ASP A 117 -24.17 -0.37 24.42
CA ASP A 117 -25.19 -0.61 23.39
C ASP A 117 -24.73 -0.17 21.99
N LEU A 118 -24.00 0.97 21.90
CA LEU A 118 -23.40 1.44 20.65
C LEU A 118 -22.31 0.49 20.15
N ASP A 119 -21.49 -0.05 21.05
CA ASP A 119 -20.49 -1.07 20.75
C ASP A 119 -21.14 -2.33 20.15
N ASN A 120 -22.15 -2.88 20.82
CA ASN A 120 -22.86 -4.06 20.35
C ASN A 120 -23.50 -3.85 18.96
N LEU A 121 -24.13 -2.69 18.73
CA LEU A 121 -24.72 -2.35 17.43
C LEU A 121 -23.65 -2.12 16.37
N GLY A 122 -22.53 -1.46 16.73
CA GLY A 122 -21.36 -1.27 15.87
C GLY A 122 -20.75 -2.60 15.44
N ALA A 123 -20.55 -3.53 16.39
CA ALA A 123 -20.07 -4.87 16.11
C ALA A 123 -21.04 -5.66 15.20
N LEU A 124 -22.35 -5.52 15.37
CA LEU A 124 -23.33 -6.11 14.46
C LEU A 124 -23.15 -5.57 13.03
N TYR A 125 -23.06 -4.24 12.88
CA TYR A 125 -22.89 -3.64 11.57
C TYR A 125 -21.54 -4.01 10.93
N ASN A 126 -20.47 -4.16 11.71
CA ASN A 126 -19.21 -4.68 11.22
C ASN A 126 -19.35 -6.13 10.69
N HIS A 127 -20.04 -7.00 11.43
CA HIS A 127 -20.36 -8.36 10.96
C HIS A 127 -21.20 -8.39 9.67
N MET A 128 -21.98 -7.35 9.42
CA MET A 128 -22.76 -7.16 8.19
C MET A 128 -21.96 -6.49 7.07
N HIS A 129 -20.68 -6.14 7.29
CA HIS A 129 -19.84 -5.31 6.41
C HIS A 129 -20.48 -3.94 6.09
N ARG A 130 -21.28 -3.40 7.02
CA ARG A 130 -21.85 -2.06 6.98
C ARG A 130 -20.94 -1.09 7.75
N ASN A 131 -19.70 -1.00 7.34
CA ASN A 131 -18.64 -0.26 8.05
C ASN A 131 -19.00 1.23 8.20
N ALA A 132 -19.59 1.82 7.16
CA ALA A 132 -20.04 3.22 7.20
C ALA A 132 -21.11 3.51 8.26
N ASP A 133 -21.89 2.50 8.65
CA ASP A 133 -22.86 2.60 9.73
C ASP A 133 -22.24 2.25 11.10
N ALA A 134 -21.23 1.39 11.12
CA ALA A 134 -20.53 0.97 12.33
C ALA A 134 -19.61 2.06 12.89
N GLU A 135 -18.81 2.71 12.02
CA GLU A 135 -17.81 3.70 12.43
C GLU A 135 -18.37 4.82 13.33
N PRO A 136 -19.46 5.51 12.96
CA PRO A 136 -19.99 6.58 13.84
C PRO A 136 -20.49 6.07 15.19
N LEU A 137 -20.88 4.80 15.31
CA LEU A 137 -21.30 4.20 16.58
C LEU A 137 -20.10 3.98 17.49
N PHE A 138 -19.04 3.35 16.97
CA PHE A 138 -17.79 3.17 17.71
C PHE A 138 -17.16 4.50 18.12
N LEU A 139 -17.11 5.49 17.22
CA LEU A 139 -16.58 6.82 17.53
C LEU A 139 -17.38 7.50 18.64
N ARG A 140 -18.71 7.34 18.66
CA ARG A 140 -19.57 7.87 19.71
C ARG A 140 -19.34 7.14 21.03
N ALA A 141 -19.29 5.81 21.02
CA ALA A 141 -19.02 4.99 22.20
C ALA A 141 -17.67 5.36 22.83
N LEU A 142 -16.60 5.41 22.03
CA LEU A 142 -15.28 5.84 22.48
C LEU A 142 -15.30 7.25 23.09
N ALA A 143 -16.02 8.19 22.48
CA ALA A 143 -16.11 9.55 22.98
C ALA A 143 -16.90 9.68 24.30
N ILE A 144 -17.84 8.78 24.56
CA ILE A 144 -18.57 8.70 25.84
C ILE A 144 -17.60 8.20 26.92
N ASP A 145 -16.97 7.06 26.71
CA ASP A 145 -16.13 6.40 27.70
C ASP A 145 -14.84 7.18 27.99
N GLU A 146 -14.24 7.83 26.99
CA GLU A 146 -13.08 8.72 27.20
C GLU A 146 -13.39 9.93 28.10
N LYS A 147 -14.65 10.35 28.22
CA LYS A 147 -15.10 11.46 29.08
C LYS A 147 -15.65 10.99 30.42
N ALA A 148 -16.07 9.75 30.52
CA ALA A 148 -16.64 9.18 31.74
C ALA A 148 -15.57 9.16 32.84
N LYS A 149 -16.00 9.43 34.07
CA LYS A 149 -15.10 9.41 35.24
C LYS A 149 -14.96 8.03 35.88
N ASP A 150 -15.99 7.23 35.71
CA ASP A 150 -16.14 5.93 36.34
C ASP A 150 -16.41 4.87 35.25
N VAL A 151 -15.63 4.89 34.15
CA VAL A 151 -15.70 3.90 33.09
C VAL A 151 -15.21 2.55 33.60
N ASP A 152 -15.86 1.48 33.22
CA ASP A 152 -15.29 0.15 33.37
C ASP A 152 -14.11 0.01 32.38
N GLU A 153 -12.87 -0.01 32.90
CA GLU A 153 -11.67 -0.07 32.06
C GLU A 153 -11.63 -1.36 31.22
N HIS A 154 -12.25 -2.47 31.64
CA HIS A 154 -12.31 -3.70 30.86
C HIS A 154 -13.30 -3.61 29.71
N ASP A 155 -14.51 -3.07 29.94
CA ASP A 155 -15.48 -2.84 28.85
C ASP A 155 -14.93 -1.83 27.83
N PHE A 156 -14.18 -0.83 28.30
CA PHE A 156 -13.49 0.11 27.41
C PHE A 156 -12.37 -0.54 26.59
N SER A 157 -11.62 -1.48 27.17
CA SER A 157 -10.62 -2.27 26.41
C SER A 157 -11.27 -3.08 25.30
N LYS A 158 -12.41 -3.70 25.58
CA LYS A 158 -13.19 -4.45 24.60
C LYS A 158 -13.70 -3.56 23.47
N LEU A 159 -14.27 -2.39 23.78
CA LEU A 159 -14.69 -1.39 22.79
C LEU A 159 -13.53 -0.96 21.89
N LEU A 160 -12.32 -0.78 22.47
CA LEU A 160 -11.14 -0.47 21.67
C LEU A 160 -10.78 -1.61 20.70
N SER A 161 -10.91 -2.87 21.13
CA SER A 161 -10.61 -4.03 20.29
C SER A 161 -11.67 -4.23 19.20
N ASP A 162 -12.97 -4.03 19.50
CA ASP A 162 -14.06 -4.12 18.52
C ASP A 162 -13.94 -2.97 17.47
N ALA A 163 -13.64 -1.75 17.90
CA ALA A 163 -13.34 -0.63 16.99
C ALA A 163 -12.07 -0.87 16.16
N ALA A 164 -11.02 -1.49 16.73
CA ALA A 164 -9.81 -1.86 16.00
C ALA A 164 -10.11 -2.89 14.89
N SER A 165 -10.97 -3.88 15.17
CA SER A 165 -11.41 -4.86 14.19
C SER A 165 -12.14 -4.20 13.01
N LEU A 166 -12.97 -3.18 13.24
CA LEU A 166 -13.58 -2.42 12.15
C LEU A 166 -12.50 -1.78 11.26
N TYR A 167 -11.56 -1.06 11.85
CA TYR A 167 -10.51 -0.39 11.08
C TYR A 167 -9.58 -1.39 10.38
N GLN A 168 -9.37 -2.57 10.94
CA GLN A 168 -8.66 -3.67 10.29
C GLN A 168 -9.42 -4.14 9.04
N ASP A 169 -10.73 -4.39 9.13
CA ASP A 169 -11.58 -4.79 7.99
C ASP A 169 -11.62 -3.71 6.89
N GLU A 170 -11.46 -2.46 7.27
CA GLU A 170 -11.34 -1.34 6.34
C GLU A 170 -9.93 -1.20 5.73
N GLY A 171 -8.93 -1.93 6.25
CA GLY A 171 -7.54 -1.81 5.86
C GLY A 171 -6.84 -0.59 6.46
N ASN A 172 -7.43 0.06 7.46
CA ASN A 172 -6.83 1.15 8.22
C ASN A 172 -5.99 0.59 9.36
N TYR A 173 -4.90 -0.09 8.99
CA TYR A 173 -4.09 -0.85 9.93
C TYR A 173 -3.42 0.02 11.00
N ALA A 174 -3.04 1.27 10.68
CA ALA A 174 -2.44 2.17 11.67
C ALA A 174 -3.42 2.55 12.79
N GLN A 175 -4.67 2.81 12.45
CA GLN A 175 -5.72 3.09 13.43
C GLN A 175 -6.03 1.84 14.25
N ALA A 176 -6.16 0.68 13.59
CA ALA A 176 -6.37 -0.60 14.24
C ALA A 176 -5.23 -0.92 15.23
N GLU A 177 -3.97 -0.78 14.81
CA GLU A 177 -2.79 -0.99 15.66
C GLU A 177 -2.80 -0.09 16.89
N SER A 178 -3.14 1.20 16.70
CA SER A 178 -3.21 2.17 17.81
C SER A 178 -4.26 1.76 18.86
N LEU A 179 -5.43 1.28 18.40
CA LEU A 179 -6.51 0.89 19.29
C LEU A 179 -6.21 -0.45 20.00
N TYR A 180 -5.70 -1.45 19.28
CA TYR A 180 -5.26 -2.72 19.89
C TYR A 180 -4.16 -2.49 20.93
N ARG A 181 -3.18 -1.61 20.68
CA ARG A 181 -2.15 -1.27 21.67
C ARG A 181 -2.74 -0.61 22.92
N ARG A 182 -3.74 0.25 22.77
CA ARG A 182 -4.43 0.90 23.91
C ARG A 182 -5.19 -0.11 24.73
N GLY A 183 -5.99 -0.99 24.09
CA GLY A 183 -6.70 -2.07 24.76
C GLY A 183 -5.78 -3.00 25.54
N LEU A 184 -4.77 -3.53 24.85
CA LEU A 184 -3.74 -4.38 25.44
C LEU A 184 -3.04 -3.73 26.64
N ALA A 185 -2.72 -2.42 26.60
CA ALA A 185 -2.11 -1.72 27.71
C ALA A 185 -3.05 -1.58 28.94
N ILE A 186 -4.35 -1.47 28.69
CA ILE A 186 -5.35 -1.44 29.74
C ILE A 186 -5.43 -2.82 30.42
N ASP A 187 -5.55 -3.90 29.61
CA ASP A 187 -5.70 -5.25 30.15
C ASP A 187 -4.43 -5.75 30.83
N HIS A 188 -3.23 -5.40 30.35
CA HIS A 188 -2.00 -5.60 31.10
C HIS A 188 -2.00 -4.93 32.49
N LYS A 189 -2.52 -3.70 32.55
CA LYS A 189 -2.61 -2.95 33.84
C LYS A 189 -3.64 -3.57 34.78
N LEU A 190 -4.77 -4.05 34.28
CA LEU A 190 -5.88 -4.57 35.07
C LEU A 190 -5.60 -5.99 35.57
N PHE A 191 -5.15 -6.87 34.68
CA PHE A 191 -5.12 -8.30 34.89
C PHE A 191 -3.71 -8.89 34.93
N GLY A 192 -2.67 -8.11 34.51
CA GLY A 192 -1.28 -8.57 34.43
C GLY A 192 -0.98 -9.37 33.17
N ASP A 193 0.32 -9.59 32.95
CA ASP A 193 0.88 -10.10 31.69
C ASP A 193 0.47 -11.56 31.35
N GLU A 194 -0.04 -12.32 32.30
CA GLU A 194 -0.41 -13.74 32.12
C GLU A 194 -1.93 -13.95 32.22
N SER A 195 -2.76 -12.95 31.90
CA SER A 195 -4.23 -13.08 31.88
C SER A 195 -4.76 -13.58 30.55
N LEU A 196 -5.94 -14.22 30.59
CA LEU A 196 -6.64 -14.67 29.39
C LEU A 196 -7.09 -13.50 28.49
N ASP A 197 -7.39 -12.35 29.12
CA ASP A 197 -7.79 -11.13 28.38
C ASP A 197 -6.61 -10.59 27.55
N VAL A 198 -5.41 -10.56 28.14
CA VAL A 198 -4.19 -10.21 27.42
C VAL A 198 -3.89 -11.20 26.29
N ALA A 199 -4.10 -12.51 26.48
CA ALA A 199 -3.93 -13.50 25.43
C ALA A 199 -4.89 -13.24 24.27
N ALA A 200 -6.13 -12.90 24.55
CA ALA A 200 -7.14 -12.55 23.56
C ALA A 200 -6.73 -11.32 22.73
N ASP A 201 -6.26 -10.27 23.40
CA ASP A 201 -5.75 -9.08 22.71
C ASP A 201 -4.55 -9.37 21.82
N LEU A 202 -3.60 -10.19 22.31
CA LEU A 202 -2.45 -10.60 21.52
C LEU A 202 -2.84 -11.35 20.25
N ILE A 203 -3.88 -12.19 20.28
CA ILE A 203 -4.40 -12.92 19.12
C ILE A 203 -4.99 -11.94 18.10
N ASN A 204 -5.82 -11.01 18.53
CA ASN A 204 -6.40 -10.01 17.65
C ASN A 204 -5.31 -9.15 16.98
N PHE A 205 -4.35 -8.73 17.77
CA PHE A 205 -3.23 -7.95 17.27
C PHE A 205 -2.32 -8.75 16.32
N ALA A 206 -2.11 -10.05 16.57
CA ALA A 206 -1.38 -10.93 15.65
C ALA A 206 -2.11 -11.07 14.30
N GLY A 207 -3.43 -11.17 14.30
CA GLY A 207 -4.24 -11.17 13.08
C GLY A 207 -4.05 -9.92 12.23
N LEU A 208 -3.99 -8.74 12.86
CA LEU A 208 -3.66 -7.50 12.17
C LEU A 208 -2.28 -7.58 11.50
N PHE A 209 -1.27 -8.11 12.21
CA PHE A 209 0.08 -8.24 11.66
C PHE A 209 0.18 -9.25 10.51
N ASP A 210 -0.63 -10.30 10.52
CA ASP A 210 -0.74 -11.23 9.38
C ASP A 210 -1.29 -10.52 8.13
N GLU A 211 -2.32 -9.70 8.28
CA GLU A 211 -2.88 -8.92 7.18
C GLU A 211 -1.91 -7.84 6.66
N GLU A 212 -1.10 -7.25 7.54
CA GLU A 212 -0.02 -6.34 7.14
C GLU A 212 1.18 -7.06 6.49
N GLY A 213 1.24 -8.40 6.52
CA GLY A 213 2.39 -9.17 6.08
C GLY A 213 3.59 -9.16 7.04
N LYS A 214 3.40 -8.71 8.29
CA LYS A 214 4.40 -8.72 9.37
C LYS A 214 4.42 -10.09 10.07
N PHE A 215 4.67 -11.14 9.29
CA PHE A 215 4.52 -12.52 9.74
C PHE A 215 5.39 -12.90 10.94
N ALA A 216 6.60 -12.34 11.07
CA ALA A 216 7.48 -12.67 12.18
C ALA A 216 6.97 -12.11 13.52
N GLU A 217 6.37 -10.93 13.50
CA GLU A 217 5.73 -10.30 14.65
C GLU A 217 4.44 -11.01 15.02
N ALA A 218 3.61 -11.35 14.02
CA ALA A 218 2.39 -12.12 14.21
C ALA A 218 2.68 -13.47 14.92
N GLU A 219 3.70 -14.20 14.45
CA GLU A 219 4.10 -15.47 15.05
C GLU A 219 4.47 -15.34 16.52
N GLN A 220 5.21 -14.28 16.88
CA GLN A 220 5.59 -14.03 18.26
C GLN A 220 4.37 -13.79 19.17
N LEU A 221 3.40 -13.00 18.69
CA LEU A 221 2.19 -12.69 19.45
C LEU A 221 1.30 -13.92 19.60
N TYR A 222 1.08 -14.71 18.53
CA TYR A 222 0.32 -15.95 18.62
C TYR A 222 0.93 -16.95 19.59
N LYS A 223 2.27 -17.11 19.58
CA LYS A 223 2.98 -17.99 20.53
C LYS A 223 2.91 -17.48 21.95
N ALA A 224 2.98 -16.16 22.16
CA ALA A 224 2.83 -15.57 23.48
C ALA A 224 1.42 -15.82 24.05
N ALA A 225 0.37 -15.59 23.26
CA ALA A 225 -1.01 -15.87 23.63
C ALA A 225 -1.21 -17.34 23.98
N LEU A 226 -0.80 -18.25 23.07
CA LEU A 226 -0.91 -19.69 23.32
C LEU A 226 -0.17 -20.11 24.59
N SER A 227 1.02 -19.55 24.88
CA SER A 227 1.76 -19.86 26.11
C SER A 227 1.07 -19.38 27.38
N ILE A 228 0.32 -18.27 27.33
CA ILE A 228 -0.48 -17.78 28.46
C ILE A 228 -1.65 -18.76 28.69
N ASP A 229 -2.37 -19.10 27.62
CA ASP A 229 -3.56 -19.93 27.69
C ASP A 229 -3.23 -21.39 28.08
N GLU A 230 -2.13 -21.97 27.59
CA GLU A 230 -1.62 -23.28 28.02
C GLU A 230 -1.29 -23.37 29.53
N LYS A 231 -0.93 -22.25 30.16
CA LYS A 231 -0.68 -22.23 31.61
C LYS A 231 -1.95 -22.03 32.43
N ALA A 232 -2.91 -21.30 31.88
CA ALA A 232 -4.12 -20.88 32.61
C ALA A 232 -5.30 -21.84 32.45
N LEU A 233 -5.37 -22.58 31.34
CA LEU A 233 -6.51 -23.38 30.95
C LEU A 233 -6.19 -24.90 30.99
N ASP A 234 -7.26 -25.69 31.09
CA ASP A 234 -7.12 -27.15 30.93
C ASP A 234 -6.73 -27.51 29.49
N PRO A 235 -5.91 -28.55 29.23
CA PRO A 235 -5.47 -28.92 27.89
C PRO A 235 -6.58 -29.23 26.88
N ASP A 236 -7.80 -29.48 27.33
CA ASP A 236 -8.98 -29.71 26.49
C ASP A 236 -9.91 -28.48 26.47
N ASP A 237 -9.46 -27.32 26.94
CA ASP A 237 -10.25 -26.09 26.90
C ASP A 237 -10.44 -25.59 25.47
N PRO A 238 -11.69 -25.24 25.08
CA PRO A 238 -11.98 -24.74 23.74
C PRO A 238 -11.23 -23.47 23.33
N SER A 239 -10.83 -22.62 24.27
CA SER A 239 -10.08 -21.40 23.99
C SER A 239 -8.72 -21.72 23.38
N LEU A 240 -8.00 -22.75 23.91
CA LEU A 240 -6.77 -23.25 23.32
C LEU A 240 -6.93 -23.67 21.85
N ALA A 241 -8.08 -24.24 21.50
CA ALA A 241 -8.32 -24.62 20.11
C ALA A 241 -8.50 -23.40 19.20
N THR A 242 -8.88 -22.25 19.73
CA THR A 242 -8.93 -21.00 18.97
C THR A 242 -7.51 -20.49 18.67
N ASP A 243 -6.64 -20.49 19.67
CA ASP A 243 -5.24 -20.10 19.50
C ASP A 243 -4.51 -21.00 18.52
N LEU A 244 -4.65 -22.31 18.70
CA LEU A 244 -4.08 -23.31 17.79
C LEU A 244 -4.57 -23.12 16.36
N ASN A 245 -5.85 -22.79 16.17
CA ASN A 245 -6.45 -22.59 14.87
C ASN A 245 -5.94 -21.31 14.19
N ASN A 246 -5.78 -20.21 14.94
CA ASN A 246 -5.24 -18.96 14.41
C ASN A 246 -3.76 -19.10 14.07
N LEU A 247 -2.96 -19.73 14.95
CA LEU A 247 -1.56 -20.04 14.66
C LEU A 247 -1.41 -21.03 13.48
N ALA A 248 -2.35 -21.97 13.31
CA ALA A 248 -2.37 -22.88 12.16
C ALA A 248 -2.63 -22.12 10.85
N ASP A 249 -3.56 -21.14 10.84
CA ASP A 249 -3.82 -20.33 9.66
C ASP A 249 -2.62 -19.42 9.32
N HIS A 250 -1.98 -18.87 10.34
CA HIS A 250 -0.71 -18.17 10.18
C HIS A 250 0.35 -19.04 9.49
N TYR A 251 0.61 -20.28 9.98
CA TYR A 251 1.57 -21.19 9.33
C TYR A 251 1.16 -21.60 7.92
N ARG A 252 -0.13 -21.68 7.63
CA ARG A 252 -0.63 -21.89 6.26
C ARG A 252 -0.28 -20.70 5.36
N LEU A 253 -0.41 -19.47 5.85
CA LEU A 253 -0.08 -18.25 5.12
C LEU A 253 1.43 -18.14 4.84
N VAL A 254 2.28 -18.43 5.82
CA VAL A 254 3.74 -18.35 5.66
C VAL A 254 4.34 -19.56 4.94
N GLY A 255 3.54 -20.59 4.67
CA GLY A 255 3.94 -21.75 3.88
C GLY A 255 4.69 -22.85 4.70
N ASP A 256 4.33 -23.02 5.97
CA ASP A 256 4.75 -24.19 6.78
C ASP A 256 3.56 -25.15 7.00
N PRO A 257 3.27 -26.01 5.99
CA PRO A 257 2.10 -26.88 6.05
C PRO A 257 2.19 -27.94 7.16
N ALA A 258 3.40 -28.34 7.55
CA ALA A 258 3.57 -29.38 8.56
C ALA A 258 3.13 -28.91 9.94
N GLN A 259 3.50 -27.69 10.33
CA GLN A 259 3.04 -27.09 11.58
C GLN A 259 1.54 -26.78 11.52
N ALA A 260 1.05 -26.20 10.42
CA ALA A 260 -0.35 -25.90 10.23
C ALA A 260 -1.24 -27.13 10.39
N GLU A 261 -0.89 -28.26 9.76
CA GLU A 261 -1.66 -29.51 9.85
C GLU A 261 -1.73 -30.05 11.29
N GLN A 262 -0.60 -30.06 12.01
CA GLN A 262 -0.55 -30.56 13.39
C GLN A 262 -1.44 -29.71 14.32
N LEU A 263 -1.38 -28.39 14.20
CA LEU A 263 -2.16 -27.47 15.02
C LEU A 263 -3.66 -27.59 14.70
N CYS A 264 -4.05 -27.64 13.43
CA CYS A 264 -5.44 -27.87 13.01
C CYS A 264 -6.01 -29.18 13.56
N LEU A 265 -5.28 -30.28 13.46
CA LEU A 265 -5.72 -31.57 13.97
C LEU A 265 -5.87 -31.58 15.51
N HIS A 266 -5.00 -30.86 16.22
CA HIS A 266 -5.11 -30.67 17.66
C HIS A 266 -6.34 -29.83 18.01
N ALA A 267 -6.52 -28.67 17.38
CA ALA A 267 -7.69 -27.81 17.56
C ALA A 267 -9.00 -28.54 17.26
N LEU A 268 -9.04 -29.32 16.17
CA LEU A 268 -10.21 -30.12 15.80
C LEU A 268 -10.61 -31.12 16.88
N LYS A 269 -9.63 -31.82 17.44
CA LYS A 269 -9.86 -32.79 18.51
C LYS A 269 -10.44 -32.15 19.77
N ILE A 270 -9.92 -31.01 20.18
CA ILE A 270 -10.44 -30.25 21.34
C ILE A 270 -11.87 -29.78 21.05
N ARG A 271 -12.12 -29.16 19.90
CA ARG A 271 -13.44 -28.62 19.54
C ARG A 271 -14.50 -29.72 19.41
N GLU A 272 -14.17 -30.85 18.78
CA GLU A 272 -15.08 -31.99 18.70
C GLU A 272 -15.46 -32.56 20.08
N LYS A 273 -14.49 -32.59 21.02
CA LYS A 273 -14.73 -33.05 22.38
C LYS A 273 -15.61 -32.07 23.18
N ALA A 274 -15.35 -30.79 23.04
CA ALA A 274 -16.02 -29.73 23.81
C ALA A 274 -17.45 -29.44 23.30
N PHE A 275 -17.54 -29.24 21.97
CA PHE A 275 -18.78 -28.74 21.36
C PHE A 275 -19.54 -29.80 20.55
N GLY A 276 -18.94 -30.98 20.38
CA GLY A 276 -19.47 -32.03 19.52
C GLY A 276 -19.08 -31.83 18.05
N PRO A 277 -19.28 -32.90 17.22
CA PRO A 277 -18.76 -32.96 15.86
C PRO A 277 -19.47 -32.06 14.86
N ASP A 278 -20.58 -31.44 15.24
CA ASP A 278 -21.42 -30.60 14.36
C ASP A 278 -21.47 -29.12 14.82
N SER A 279 -20.47 -28.64 15.58
CA SER A 279 -20.45 -27.25 16.00
C SER A 279 -19.89 -26.32 14.90
N PRO A 280 -20.25 -25.02 14.90
CA PRO A 280 -19.66 -24.02 13.99
C PRO A 280 -18.13 -23.93 14.08
N ASP A 281 -17.58 -24.06 15.29
CA ASP A 281 -16.15 -24.02 15.53
C ASP A 281 -15.41 -25.18 14.85
N VAL A 282 -16.01 -26.38 14.87
CA VAL A 282 -15.49 -27.52 14.10
C VAL A 282 -15.51 -27.21 12.61
N ALA A 283 -16.57 -26.60 12.07
CA ALA A 283 -16.65 -26.23 10.67
C ALA A 283 -15.56 -25.21 10.27
N GLY A 284 -15.21 -24.29 11.17
CA GLY A 284 -14.08 -23.34 10.97
C GLY A 284 -12.73 -24.07 10.83
N THR A 285 -12.40 -24.96 11.78
CA THR A 285 -11.15 -25.73 11.74
C THR A 285 -11.07 -26.64 10.52
N LEU A 286 -12.17 -27.35 10.17
CA LEU A 286 -12.24 -28.17 8.96
C LEU A 286 -11.96 -27.36 7.70
N ASN A 287 -12.42 -26.12 7.65
CA ASN A 287 -12.19 -25.22 6.54
C ASN A 287 -10.70 -24.87 6.38
N ILE A 288 -10.03 -24.48 7.47
CA ILE A 288 -8.59 -24.14 7.42
C ILE A 288 -7.76 -25.36 6.99
N LEU A 289 -8.04 -26.53 7.59
CA LEU A 289 -7.36 -27.78 7.23
C LEU A 289 -7.60 -28.15 5.75
N ALA A 290 -8.81 -27.94 5.24
CA ALA A 290 -9.11 -28.21 3.84
C ALA A 290 -8.39 -27.23 2.88
N LEU A 291 -8.33 -25.94 3.22
CA LEU A 291 -7.58 -24.95 2.45
C LEU A 291 -6.08 -25.26 2.44
N LEU A 292 -5.53 -25.74 3.54
CA LEU A 292 -4.15 -26.24 3.61
C LEU A 292 -3.93 -27.41 2.66
N TYR A 293 -4.79 -28.43 2.69
CA TYR A 293 -4.70 -29.57 1.78
C TYR A 293 -4.90 -29.17 0.32
N GLN A 294 -5.75 -28.19 0.04
CA GLN A 294 -5.91 -27.66 -1.31
C GLN A 294 -4.63 -26.98 -1.81
N GLN A 295 -3.96 -26.18 -0.97
CA GLN A 295 -2.66 -25.57 -1.30
C GLN A 295 -1.57 -26.63 -1.59
N GLU A 296 -1.56 -27.73 -0.83
CA GLU A 296 -0.68 -28.88 -1.05
C GLU A 296 -1.12 -29.79 -2.20
N ARG A 297 -2.23 -29.49 -2.89
CA ARG A 297 -2.86 -30.32 -3.93
C ARG A 297 -3.31 -31.69 -3.44
N ARG A 298 -3.57 -31.84 -2.17
CA ARG A 298 -4.15 -33.04 -1.53
C ARG A 298 -5.69 -32.99 -1.61
N PHE A 299 -6.22 -32.86 -2.82
CA PHE A 299 -7.64 -32.58 -3.08
C PHE A 299 -8.58 -33.66 -2.54
N ALA A 300 -8.18 -34.95 -2.60
CA ALA A 300 -8.98 -36.06 -2.08
C ALA A 300 -9.17 -36.00 -0.54
N GLU A 301 -8.28 -35.33 0.16
CA GLU A 301 -8.38 -35.12 1.60
C GLU A 301 -9.13 -33.83 1.93
N ALA A 302 -9.03 -32.80 1.08
CA ALA A 302 -9.73 -31.53 1.24
C ALA A 302 -11.25 -31.64 1.03
N GLU A 303 -11.70 -32.38 0.01
CA GLU A 303 -13.12 -32.47 -0.39
C GLU A 303 -14.04 -32.90 0.77
N PRO A 304 -13.80 -34.03 1.48
CA PRO A 304 -14.66 -34.46 2.56
C PRO A 304 -14.70 -33.48 3.75
N LEU A 305 -13.63 -32.71 3.97
CA LEU A 305 -13.58 -31.70 5.02
C LEU A 305 -14.47 -30.50 4.70
N LEU A 306 -14.39 -30.00 3.45
CA LEU A 306 -15.25 -28.91 2.98
C LEU A 306 -16.71 -29.33 2.94
N GLU A 307 -17.03 -30.53 2.46
CA GLU A 307 -18.42 -31.05 2.49
C GLU A 307 -18.97 -31.16 3.92
N ARG A 308 -18.14 -31.64 4.87
CA ARG A 308 -18.54 -31.72 6.27
C ARG A 308 -18.72 -30.31 6.86
N SER A 309 -17.80 -29.40 6.62
CA SER A 309 -17.91 -27.99 7.06
C SER A 309 -19.19 -27.36 6.52
N LEU A 310 -19.47 -27.52 5.23
CA LEU A 310 -20.69 -27.01 4.60
C LEU A 310 -21.98 -27.57 5.21
N LYS A 311 -22.04 -28.87 5.48
CA LYS A 311 -23.20 -29.50 6.16
C LYS A 311 -23.43 -28.96 7.56
N ILE A 312 -22.37 -28.72 8.31
CA ILE A 312 -22.46 -28.11 9.64
C ILE A 312 -23.04 -26.68 9.51
N ARG A 313 -22.48 -25.86 8.60
CA ARG A 313 -22.94 -24.50 8.36
C ARG A 313 -24.43 -24.48 7.94
N GLU A 314 -24.83 -25.38 7.03
CA GLU A 314 -26.24 -25.54 6.62
C GLU A 314 -27.17 -25.85 7.79
N LYS A 315 -26.74 -26.76 8.65
CA LYS A 315 -27.54 -27.20 9.82
C LYS A 315 -27.68 -26.10 10.87
N VAL A 316 -26.62 -25.33 11.11
CA VAL A 316 -26.58 -24.32 12.20
C VAL A 316 -27.09 -22.96 11.73
N PHE A 317 -26.67 -22.49 10.59
CA PHE A 317 -26.96 -21.13 10.12
C PHE A 317 -28.08 -21.08 9.06
N GLY A 318 -28.43 -22.21 8.47
CA GLY A 318 -29.39 -22.28 7.37
C GLY A 318 -28.74 -21.99 6.01
N THR A 319 -29.57 -21.97 4.97
CA THR A 319 -29.12 -21.86 3.57
C THR A 319 -29.03 -20.44 3.03
N ASP A 320 -29.52 -19.45 3.75
CA ASP A 320 -29.58 -18.05 3.34
C ASP A 320 -28.63 -17.14 4.17
N ASN A 321 -27.53 -17.70 4.67
CA ASN A 321 -26.57 -17.05 5.53
C ASN A 321 -25.21 -16.90 4.84
N SER A 322 -24.49 -15.79 5.11
CA SER A 322 -23.17 -15.51 4.55
C SER A 322 -22.11 -16.58 4.87
N SER A 323 -22.15 -17.15 6.10
CA SER A 323 -21.26 -18.25 6.47
C SER A 323 -21.46 -19.50 5.61
N PHE A 324 -22.71 -19.82 5.24
CA PHE A 324 -23.01 -20.91 4.31
C PHE A 324 -22.54 -20.56 2.90
N ALA A 325 -22.69 -19.31 2.46
CA ALA A 325 -22.21 -18.85 1.16
C ALA A 325 -20.68 -18.95 1.06
N THR A 326 -19.94 -18.62 2.13
CA THR A 326 -18.49 -18.82 2.20
C THR A 326 -18.11 -20.30 2.07
N GLY A 327 -18.85 -21.19 2.74
CA GLY A 327 -18.65 -22.62 2.59
C GLY A 327 -18.86 -23.14 1.16
N LEU A 328 -19.90 -22.63 0.48
CA LEU A 328 -20.14 -22.92 -0.95
C LEU A 328 -19.00 -22.41 -1.84
N ASN A 329 -18.50 -21.21 -1.57
CA ASN A 329 -17.39 -20.61 -2.31
C ASN A 329 -16.10 -21.42 -2.17
N ASN A 330 -15.78 -21.92 -0.98
CA ASN A 330 -14.58 -22.73 -0.74
C ASN A 330 -14.68 -24.10 -1.42
N LEU A 331 -15.84 -24.75 -1.36
CA LEU A 331 -16.07 -26.00 -2.08
C LEU A 331 -16.01 -25.81 -3.60
N ALA A 332 -16.57 -24.69 -4.10
CA ALA A 332 -16.50 -24.33 -5.52
C ALA A 332 -15.05 -24.10 -5.98
N SER A 333 -14.22 -23.47 -5.14
CA SER A 333 -12.79 -23.30 -5.42
C SER A 333 -12.04 -24.62 -5.56
N LEU A 334 -12.37 -25.60 -4.72
CA LEU A 334 -11.83 -26.95 -4.87
C LEU A 334 -12.31 -27.64 -6.15
N ASP A 335 -13.61 -27.54 -6.49
CA ASP A 335 -14.15 -28.09 -7.74
C ASP A 335 -13.49 -27.43 -8.97
N GLU A 336 -13.19 -26.13 -8.91
CA GLU A 336 -12.42 -25.40 -9.94
C GLU A 336 -11.01 -25.99 -10.06
N ASP A 337 -10.32 -26.25 -8.94
CA ASP A 337 -9.02 -26.91 -8.92
C ASP A 337 -9.05 -28.33 -9.51
N LEU A 338 -10.12 -29.04 -9.28
CA LEU A 338 -10.38 -30.35 -9.86
C LEU A 338 -10.87 -30.28 -11.32
N ARG A 339 -11.01 -29.07 -11.90
CA ARG A 339 -11.55 -28.78 -13.23
C ARG A 339 -13.00 -29.25 -13.42
N GLN A 340 -13.76 -29.32 -12.35
CA GLN A 340 -15.20 -29.65 -12.37
C GLN A 340 -16.01 -28.35 -12.51
N TYR A 341 -15.76 -27.64 -13.61
CA TYR A 341 -16.21 -26.24 -13.80
C TYR A 341 -17.75 -26.07 -13.70
N GLU A 342 -18.53 -27.05 -14.17
CA GLU A 342 -19.99 -26.96 -14.08
C GLU A 342 -20.49 -27.06 -12.63
N LYS A 343 -19.81 -27.86 -11.79
CA LYS A 343 -20.14 -27.92 -10.37
C LYS A 343 -19.72 -26.63 -9.65
N ALA A 344 -18.47 -26.19 -9.91
CA ALA A 344 -17.96 -24.94 -9.36
C ALA A 344 -18.89 -23.76 -9.70
N GLU A 345 -19.30 -23.63 -10.97
CA GLU A 345 -20.25 -22.63 -11.41
C GLU A 345 -21.56 -22.66 -10.61
N ALA A 346 -22.15 -23.82 -10.44
CA ALA A 346 -23.41 -23.97 -9.72
C ALA A 346 -23.29 -23.52 -8.26
N LEU A 347 -22.17 -23.87 -7.60
CA LEU A 347 -21.91 -23.48 -6.21
C LEU A 347 -21.61 -21.96 -6.10
N TYR A 348 -20.78 -21.40 -7.00
CA TYR A 348 -20.49 -19.97 -7.00
C TYR A 348 -21.75 -19.14 -7.28
N ARG A 349 -22.61 -19.54 -8.23
CA ARG A 349 -23.90 -18.85 -8.48
C ARG A 349 -24.80 -18.88 -7.26
N ARG A 350 -24.83 -20.01 -6.54
CA ARG A 350 -25.61 -20.14 -5.30
C ARG A 350 -25.02 -19.24 -4.21
N SER A 351 -23.70 -19.25 -4.02
CA SER A 351 -23.01 -18.38 -3.07
C SER A 351 -23.30 -16.90 -3.37
N LEU A 352 -23.09 -16.46 -4.63
CA LEU A 352 -23.36 -15.10 -5.06
C LEU A 352 -24.80 -14.67 -4.79
N GLY A 353 -25.78 -15.54 -5.12
CA GLY A 353 -27.21 -15.25 -4.90
C GLY A 353 -27.62 -15.15 -3.43
N ILE A 354 -26.86 -15.75 -2.51
CA ILE A 354 -27.04 -15.57 -1.07
C ILE A 354 -26.42 -14.24 -0.62
N LEU A 355 -25.16 -13.98 -1.02
CA LEU A 355 -24.44 -12.77 -0.65
C LEU A 355 -25.16 -11.49 -1.15
N GLU A 356 -25.75 -11.53 -2.33
CA GLU A 356 -26.57 -10.43 -2.88
C GLU A 356 -27.75 -10.03 -1.98
N LYS A 357 -28.23 -10.92 -1.12
CA LYS A 357 -29.34 -10.67 -0.22
C LYS A 357 -28.91 -10.38 1.21
N SER A 358 -27.73 -10.84 1.59
CA SER A 358 -27.25 -10.82 2.98
C SER A 358 -26.15 -9.80 3.25
N THR A 359 -25.57 -9.18 2.18
CA THR A 359 -24.48 -8.21 2.32
C THR A 359 -24.75 -6.93 1.52
N GLU A 360 -24.13 -5.83 1.95
CA GLU A 360 -24.22 -4.54 1.24
C GLU A 360 -23.37 -4.51 -0.03
N PRO A 361 -23.70 -3.63 -1.00
CA PRO A 361 -22.84 -3.34 -2.13
C PRO A 361 -21.48 -2.79 -1.65
N GLY A 362 -20.38 -3.42 -2.09
CA GLY A 362 -19.03 -3.07 -1.62
C GLY A 362 -18.45 -4.07 -0.61
N SER A 363 -19.23 -5.08 -0.19
CA SER A 363 -18.72 -6.18 0.63
C SER A 363 -17.58 -6.93 -0.09
N PRO A 364 -16.43 -7.18 0.58
CA PRO A 364 -15.34 -7.99 0.02
C PRO A 364 -15.78 -9.40 -0.40
N ASP A 365 -16.71 -10.00 0.32
CA ASP A 365 -17.25 -11.33 0.00
C ASP A 365 -18.05 -11.33 -1.30
N LEU A 366 -18.87 -10.30 -1.52
CA LEU A 366 -19.63 -10.13 -2.77
C LEU A 366 -18.68 -9.90 -3.97
N GLU A 367 -17.65 -9.08 -3.76
CA GLU A 367 -16.59 -8.80 -4.74
C GLU A 367 -15.88 -10.10 -5.13
N LYS A 368 -15.39 -10.86 -4.15
CA LYS A 368 -14.71 -12.15 -4.32
C LYS A 368 -15.61 -13.18 -5.03
N ALA A 369 -16.88 -13.25 -4.68
CA ALA A 369 -17.83 -14.15 -5.33
C ALA A 369 -18.05 -13.77 -6.80
N CYS A 370 -18.12 -12.49 -7.14
CA CYS A 370 -18.19 -12.02 -8.53
C CYS A 370 -16.96 -12.43 -9.33
N PHE A 371 -15.74 -12.18 -8.79
CA PHE A 371 -14.50 -12.52 -9.48
C PHE A 371 -14.33 -14.04 -9.66
N ASN A 372 -14.63 -14.85 -8.63
CA ASN A 372 -14.51 -16.30 -8.71
C ASN A 372 -15.48 -16.89 -9.73
N LEU A 373 -16.74 -16.44 -9.73
CA LEU A 373 -17.70 -16.88 -10.73
C LEU A 373 -17.29 -16.44 -12.15
N ALA A 374 -16.77 -15.22 -12.31
CA ALA A 374 -16.29 -14.71 -13.60
C ALA A 374 -15.17 -15.60 -14.17
N VAL A 375 -14.24 -15.99 -13.29
CA VAL A 375 -13.11 -16.86 -13.67
C VAL A 375 -13.58 -18.22 -14.13
N VAL A 376 -14.43 -18.90 -13.38
CA VAL A 376 -14.91 -20.24 -13.75
C VAL A 376 -15.75 -20.22 -15.03
N LEU A 377 -16.47 -19.12 -15.30
CA LEU A 377 -17.17 -18.91 -16.56
C LEU A 377 -16.20 -18.68 -17.72
N ALA A 378 -15.12 -17.93 -17.48
CA ALA A 378 -14.05 -17.73 -18.45
C ALA A 378 -13.34 -19.05 -18.79
N ASP A 379 -13.07 -19.89 -17.80
CA ASP A 379 -12.51 -21.24 -18.03
C ASP A 379 -13.42 -22.13 -18.90
N GLN A 380 -14.73 -21.89 -18.83
CA GLN A 380 -15.71 -22.51 -19.72
C GLN A 380 -15.92 -21.76 -21.05
N SER A 381 -15.13 -20.71 -21.31
CA SER A 381 -15.26 -19.85 -22.50
C SER A 381 -16.63 -19.13 -22.62
N LYS A 382 -17.33 -18.92 -21.50
CA LYS A 382 -18.59 -18.19 -21.42
C LYS A 382 -18.33 -16.68 -21.24
N VAL A 383 -17.64 -16.06 -22.21
CA VAL A 383 -17.11 -14.69 -22.14
C VAL A 383 -18.19 -13.67 -21.83
N SER A 384 -19.33 -13.76 -22.52
CA SER A 384 -20.45 -12.82 -22.36
C SER A 384 -21.13 -12.86 -20.99
N GLU A 385 -20.91 -13.93 -20.20
CA GLU A 385 -21.41 -14.03 -18.85
C GLU A 385 -20.33 -13.64 -17.82
N ALA A 386 -19.04 -13.86 -18.15
CA ALA A 386 -17.91 -13.55 -17.28
C ALA A 386 -17.65 -12.03 -17.18
N GLU A 387 -17.68 -11.31 -18.32
CA GLU A 387 -17.36 -9.87 -18.35
C GLU A 387 -18.23 -9.02 -17.41
N PRO A 388 -19.57 -9.13 -17.41
CA PRO A 388 -20.39 -8.34 -16.49
C PRO A 388 -20.10 -8.60 -15.02
N LEU A 389 -19.61 -9.80 -14.68
CA LEU A 389 -19.24 -10.15 -13.31
C LEU A 389 -17.90 -9.52 -12.92
N PHE A 390 -16.91 -9.51 -13.82
CA PHE A 390 -15.68 -8.75 -13.62
C PHE A 390 -15.98 -7.25 -13.44
N GLU A 391 -16.80 -6.65 -14.31
CA GLU A 391 -17.20 -5.25 -14.19
C GLU A 391 -17.89 -4.96 -12.86
N ARG A 392 -18.75 -5.87 -12.41
CA ARG A 392 -19.44 -5.75 -11.14
C ARG A 392 -18.45 -5.86 -9.97
N GLY A 393 -17.53 -6.82 -9.99
CA GLY A 393 -16.47 -6.96 -8.99
C GLY A 393 -15.63 -5.69 -8.89
N PHE A 394 -15.15 -5.15 -10.02
CA PHE A 394 -14.41 -3.89 -10.03
C PHE A 394 -15.26 -2.69 -9.60
N SER A 395 -16.55 -2.66 -9.90
CA SER A 395 -17.43 -1.58 -9.44
C SER A 395 -17.59 -1.59 -7.91
N SER A 396 -17.68 -2.77 -7.30
CA SER A 396 -17.68 -2.97 -5.85
C SER A 396 -16.34 -2.55 -5.25
N LEU A 397 -15.24 -3.02 -5.82
CA LEU A 397 -13.88 -2.66 -5.42
C LEU A 397 -13.67 -1.15 -5.43
N PHE A 398 -14.08 -0.45 -6.50
CA PHE A 398 -13.93 1.00 -6.60
C PHE A 398 -14.83 1.76 -5.61
N ALA A 399 -16.01 1.26 -5.30
CA ALA A 399 -16.86 1.85 -4.26
C ALA A 399 -16.18 1.75 -2.89
N ARG A 400 -15.60 0.59 -2.57
CA ARG A 400 -14.81 0.38 -1.35
C ARG A 400 -13.56 1.28 -1.31
N PHE A 401 -12.86 1.43 -2.43
CA PHE A 401 -11.77 2.39 -2.56
C PHE A 401 -12.22 3.82 -2.22
N GLN A 402 -13.32 4.27 -2.81
CA GLN A 402 -13.81 5.63 -2.58
C GLN A 402 -14.15 5.88 -1.11
N SER A 403 -14.70 4.89 -0.42
CA SER A 403 -14.96 4.95 1.01
C SER A 403 -13.65 5.03 1.80
N ASN A 404 -12.74 4.10 1.58
CA ASN A 404 -11.53 3.93 2.37
C ASN A 404 -10.49 5.05 2.12
N PHE A 405 -10.45 5.64 0.93
CA PHE A 405 -9.53 6.75 0.62
C PHE A 405 -9.82 8.02 1.41
N THR A 406 -10.94 8.10 2.09
CA THR A 406 -11.27 9.26 2.94
C THR A 406 -10.45 9.30 4.24
N PHE A 407 -9.77 8.21 4.59
CA PHE A 407 -8.97 8.10 5.83
C PHE A 407 -7.62 7.37 5.66
N MET A 408 -7.42 6.59 4.61
CA MET A 408 -6.18 5.83 4.38
C MET A 408 -4.98 6.73 4.11
N THR A 409 -3.86 6.43 4.77
CA THR A 409 -2.53 6.98 4.47
C THR A 409 -2.02 6.48 3.13
N GLU A 410 -0.96 7.08 2.60
CA GLU A 410 -0.31 6.62 1.37
C GLU A 410 0.16 5.16 1.47
N LYS A 411 0.75 4.78 2.60
CA LYS A 411 1.22 3.41 2.87
C LYS A 411 0.07 2.40 2.81
N GLU A 412 -1.05 2.71 3.46
CA GLU A 412 -2.24 1.84 3.47
C GLU A 412 -2.87 1.73 2.09
N ARG A 413 -2.88 2.81 1.30
CA ARG A 413 -3.34 2.77 -0.10
C ARG A 413 -2.48 1.84 -0.95
N LEU A 414 -1.15 1.86 -0.76
CA LEU A 414 -0.23 0.95 -1.43
C LEU A 414 -0.49 -0.50 -1.03
N GLY A 415 -0.63 -0.79 0.26
CA GLY A 415 -0.96 -2.14 0.75
C GLY A 415 -2.29 -2.65 0.19
N PHE A 416 -3.29 -1.77 0.13
CA PHE A 416 -4.58 -2.13 -0.46
C PHE A 416 -4.48 -2.44 -1.97
N LEU A 417 -3.70 -1.67 -2.74
CA LEU A 417 -3.45 -1.97 -4.16
C LEU A 417 -2.70 -3.30 -4.35
N ASP A 418 -1.75 -3.60 -3.49
CA ASP A 418 -1.05 -4.89 -3.54
C ASP A 418 -2.02 -6.04 -3.29
N LEU A 419 -2.92 -5.91 -2.31
CA LEU A 419 -3.96 -6.89 -2.00
C LEU A 419 -4.87 -7.19 -3.21
N VAL A 420 -5.35 -6.15 -3.90
CA VAL A 420 -6.26 -6.30 -5.03
C VAL A 420 -5.55 -6.51 -6.38
N SER A 421 -4.24 -6.45 -6.42
CA SER A 421 -3.44 -6.63 -7.65
C SER A 421 -3.67 -7.99 -8.31
N TYR A 422 -4.05 -9.00 -7.52
CA TYR A 422 -4.39 -10.34 -8.00
C TYR A 422 -5.58 -10.32 -8.96
N ASP A 423 -6.64 -9.57 -8.65
CA ASP A 423 -7.85 -9.50 -9.47
C ASP A 423 -7.63 -8.72 -10.76
N PHE A 424 -6.80 -7.66 -10.74
CA PHE A 424 -6.36 -6.99 -11.96
C PHE A 424 -5.60 -7.95 -12.89
N ARG A 425 -4.68 -8.75 -12.35
CA ARG A 425 -3.90 -9.72 -13.14
C ARG A 425 -4.80 -10.79 -13.76
N ARG A 426 -5.78 -11.31 -13.01
CA ARG A 426 -6.77 -12.28 -13.52
C ARG A 426 -7.58 -11.69 -14.68
N TYR A 427 -8.04 -10.45 -14.52
CA TYR A 427 -8.78 -9.76 -15.57
C TYR A 427 -7.93 -9.48 -16.81
N PHE A 428 -6.69 -9.03 -16.66
CA PHE A 428 -5.81 -8.79 -17.81
C PHE A 428 -5.48 -10.08 -18.55
N SER A 429 -5.33 -11.18 -17.82
CA SER A 429 -5.19 -12.52 -18.41
C SER A 429 -6.45 -12.96 -19.17
N PHE A 430 -7.64 -12.68 -18.64
CA PHE A 430 -8.92 -12.89 -19.30
C PHE A 430 -9.01 -12.07 -20.59
N VAL A 431 -8.71 -10.78 -20.55
CA VAL A 431 -8.67 -9.94 -21.75
C VAL A 431 -7.69 -10.47 -22.79
N HIS A 432 -6.47 -10.82 -22.35
CA HIS A 432 -5.46 -11.41 -23.24
C HIS A 432 -6.00 -12.65 -23.94
N SER A 433 -6.69 -13.54 -23.24
CA SER A 433 -7.18 -14.81 -23.78
C SER A 433 -8.37 -14.64 -24.72
N PHE A 434 -9.28 -13.71 -24.42
CA PHE A 434 -10.58 -13.61 -25.10
C PHE A 434 -10.78 -12.38 -25.97
N ARG A 435 -9.79 -11.46 -26.08
CA ARG A 435 -9.86 -10.23 -26.89
C ARG A 435 -10.21 -10.43 -28.36
N ALA A 436 -9.96 -11.62 -28.93
CA ALA A 436 -10.32 -11.93 -30.31
C ALA A 436 -11.80 -12.29 -30.43
N GLN A 437 -12.39 -12.83 -29.36
CA GLN A 437 -13.80 -13.19 -29.30
C GLN A 437 -14.65 -11.97 -28.94
N ASP A 438 -14.16 -11.13 -28.02
CA ASP A 438 -14.78 -9.87 -27.63
C ASP A 438 -13.74 -8.74 -27.60
N PRO A 439 -13.63 -7.96 -28.68
CA PRO A 439 -12.67 -6.86 -28.74
C PRO A 439 -12.96 -5.69 -27.80
N ALA A 440 -14.20 -5.56 -27.26
CA ALA A 440 -14.54 -4.48 -26.32
C ALA A 440 -13.75 -4.58 -25.02
N LEU A 441 -13.35 -5.80 -24.62
CA LEU A 441 -12.50 -6.08 -23.45
C LEU A 441 -11.20 -5.25 -23.44
N ILE A 442 -10.66 -4.92 -24.62
CA ILE A 442 -9.44 -4.12 -24.73
C ILE A 442 -9.67 -2.70 -24.21
N GLY A 443 -10.83 -2.13 -24.48
CA GLY A 443 -11.22 -0.82 -23.97
C GLY A 443 -11.34 -0.80 -22.43
N SER A 444 -11.97 -1.83 -21.88
CA SER A 444 -12.10 -2.00 -20.43
C SER A 444 -10.73 -2.18 -19.76
N MET A 445 -9.82 -2.96 -20.37
CA MET A 445 -8.44 -3.11 -19.87
C MET A 445 -7.70 -1.76 -19.89
N TYR A 446 -7.83 -0.96 -20.96
CA TYR A 446 -7.19 0.35 -21.04
C TYR A 446 -7.71 1.27 -19.93
N ASN A 447 -9.01 1.30 -19.70
CA ASN A 447 -9.60 2.11 -18.63
C ASN A 447 -9.11 1.72 -17.24
N LEU A 448 -8.93 0.42 -16.97
CA LEU A 448 -8.35 -0.07 -15.72
C LEU A 448 -6.88 0.32 -15.56
N LEU A 449 -6.08 0.28 -16.63
CA LEU A 449 -4.70 0.75 -16.62
C LEU A 449 -4.61 2.25 -16.33
N LEU A 450 -5.48 3.07 -16.95
CA LEU A 450 -5.56 4.51 -16.66
C LEU A 450 -5.87 4.78 -15.20
N TRP A 451 -6.69 3.91 -14.59
CA TRP A 451 -7.02 4.02 -13.18
C TRP A 451 -5.85 3.57 -12.30
N GLN A 452 -5.24 2.42 -12.58
CA GLN A 452 -4.20 1.82 -11.77
C GLN A 452 -2.90 2.65 -11.78
N LYS A 453 -2.48 3.12 -12.97
CA LYS A 453 -1.19 3.79 -13.13
C LYS A 453 -1.16 5.19 -12.51
N GLY A 454 -0.21 5.41 -11.60
CA GLY A 454 0.00 6.67 -10.93
C GLY A 454 -1.18 7.12 -10.07
N PHE A 455 -2.03 6.18 -9.65
CA PHE A 455 -3.23 6.49 -8.87
C PHE A 455 -2.88 7.08 -7.51
N ILE A 456 -1.94 6.49 -6.80
CA ILE A 456 -1.55 6.94 -5.46
C ILE A 456 -0.81 8.28 -5.54
N ALA A 457 0.22 8.38 -6.40
CA ALA A 457 0.94 9.63 -6.61
C ALA A 457 0.00 10.79 -6.99
N GLY A 458 -0.94 10.52 -7.90
CA GLY A 458 -1.97 11.49 -8.27
C GLY A 458 -2.88 11.89 -7.11
N SER A 459 -3.24 10.95 -6.24
CA SER A 459 -4.10 11.22 -5.08
C SER A 459 -3.39 12.09 -4.04
N VAL A 460 -2.12 11.84 -3.75
CA VAL A 460 -1.29 12.64 -2.82
C VAL A 460 -1.10 14.06 -3.34
N THR A 461 -0.72 14.19 -4.61
CA THR A 461 -0.54 15.50 -5.26
C THR A 461 -1.83 16.32 -5.26
N ASN A 462 -2.97 15.68 -5.58
CA ASN A 462 -4.27 16.36 -5.59
C ASN A 462 -4.71 16.78 -4.19
N MET A 463 -4.52 15.95 -3.17
CA MET A 463 -4.80 16.30 -1.78
C MET A 463 -3.99 17.53 -1.36
N ARG A 464 -2.69 17.55 -1.63
CA ARG A 464 -1.81 18.68 -1.31
C ARG A 464 -2.28 19.97 -1.98
N ARG A 465 -2.55 19.93 -3.29
CA ARG A 465 -3.07 21.09 -4.05
C ARG A 465 -4.40 21.61 -3.49
N GLN A 466 -5.30 20.70 -3.11
CA GLN A 466 -6.59 21.06 -2.52
C GLN A 466 -6.42 21.73 -1.16
N VAL A 467 -5.55 21.18 -0.31
CA VAL A 467 -5.22 21.77 1.00
C VAL A 467 -4.64 23.18 0.83
N GLU A 468 -3.66 23.34 -0.05
CA GLU A 468 -3.04 24.63 -0.34
C GLU A 468 -4.05 25.66 -0.92
N ALA A 469 -4.93 25.21 -1.81
CA ALA A 469 -5.97 26.06 -2.42
C ALA A 469 -7.14 26.37 -1.49
N SER A 470 -7.39 25.54 -0.48
CA SER A 470 -8.53 25.70 0.44
C SER A 470 -8.42 26.91 1.34
N GLY A 471 -7.21 27.34 1.68
CA GLY A 471 -6.94 28.34 2.72
C GLY A 471 -7.30 27.88 4.14
N ASP A 472 -7.59 26.59 4.34
CA ASP A 472 -7.90 26.03 5.65
C ASP A 472 -6.64 26.01 6.53
N ALA A 473 -6.59 26.88 7.51
CA ALA A 473 -5.44 27.05 8.40
C ALA A 473 -5.08 25.76 9.18
N GLN A 474 -6.08 24.95 9.52
CA GLN A 474 -5.85 23.70 10.24
C GLN A 474 -5.33 22.60 9.30
N ALA A 475 -5.85 22.47 8.08
CA ALA A 475 -5.32 21.56 7.08
C ALA A 475 -3.89 21.93 6.68
N LEU A 476 -3.60 23.21 6.48
CA LEU A 476 -2.24 23.71 6.23
C LEU A 476 -1.28 23.43 7.39
N LYS A 477 -1.77 23.54 8.63
CA LYS A 477 -0.96 23.18 9.82
C LYS A 477 -0.67 21.69 9.84
N LEU A 478 -1.68 20.82 9.63
CA LEU A 478 -1.49 19.36 9.57
C LEU A 478 -0.49 18.98 8.48
N LEU A 479 -0.56 19.60 7.28
CA LEU A 479 0.40 19.37 6.20
C LEU A 479 1.82 19.77 6.62
N GLY A 480 1.99 20.88 7.32
CA GLY A 480 3.28 21.30 7.87
C GLY A 480 3.80 20.35 8.95
N ASP A 481 2.94 19.92 9.87
CA ASP A 481 3.27 18.97 10.94
C ASP A 481 3.68 17.59 10.35
N LEU A 482 2.95 17.08 9.34
CA LEU A 482 3.28 15.85 8.60
C LEU A 482 4.68 15.93 7.97
N THR A 483 4.93 17.03 7.23
CA THR A 483 6.23 17.30 6.62
C THR A 483 7.36 17.29 7.66
N ALA A 484 7.15 17.93 8.82
CA ALA A 484 8.13 17.95 9.89
C ALA A 484 8.40 16.56 10.47
N LYS A 485 7.36 15.73 10.67
CA LYS A 485 7.50 14.35 11.19
C LYS A 485 8.21 13.44 10.20
N ARG A 486 7.87 13.49 8.91
CA ARG A 486 8.55 12.73 7.85
C ARG A 486 10.03 13.11 7.72
N THR A 487 10.36 14.40 7.85
CA THR A 487 11.77 14.87 7.87
C THR A 487 12.52 14.35 9.11
N GLN A 488 11.89 14.36 10.30
CA GLN A 488 12.48 13.79 11.50
C GLN A 488 12.71 12.29 11.38
N LEU A 489 11.74 11.56 10.83
CA LEU A 489 11.82 10.13 10.58
C LEU A 489 12.96 9.80 9.62
N ALA A 490 13.07 10.48 8.48
CA ALA A 490 14.14 10.30 7.51
C ALA A 490 15.51 10.56 8.14
N ALA A 491 15.65 11.61 8.95
CA ALA A 491 16.88 11.91 9.68
C ALA A 491 17.21 10.82 10.71
N LEU A 492 16.22 10.28 11.40
CA LEU A 492 16.43 9.21 12.40
C LEU A 492 16.79 7.89 11.73
N LEU A 493 16.15 7.54 10.62
CA LEU A 493 16.43 6.32 9.86
C LEU A 493 17.78 6.37 9.12
N SER A 494 18.34 7.56 8.88
CA SER A 494 19.68 7.71 8.31
C SER A 494 20.80 7.30 9.27
N VAL A 495 20.50 7.10 10.58
CA VAL A 495 21.46 6.76 11.65
C VAL A 495 20.89 5.59 12.44
N GLN A 496 21.40 4.37 12.22
CA GLN A 496 20.97 3.17 12.94
C GLN A 496 21.95 2.81 14.06
N PRO A 497 21.58 2.92 15.34
CA PRO A 497 22.47 2.58 16.46
C PRO A 497 22.62 1.06 16.61
N ALA A 498 23.74 0.63 17.24
CA ALA A 498 23.97 -0.77 17.63
C ALA A 498 23.98 -0.92 19.15
N GLY A 499 23.59 -2.09 19.64
CA GLY A 499 23.62 -2.42 21.07
C GLY A 499 22.42 -1.90 21.86
N ALA A 500 22.64 -1.50 23.11
CA ALA A 500 21.59 -1.10 24.06
C ALA A 500 20.76 0.13 23.62
N ASP A 501 21.30 0.96 22.74
CA ASP A 501 20.58 2.14 22.22
C ASP A 501 19.60 1.80 21.09
N ALA A 502 19.67 0.57 20.53
CA ALA A 502 18.83 0.16 19.40
C ALA A 502 17.34 0.08 19.77
N GLU A 503 17.02 -0.37 20.97
CA GLU A 503 15.64 -0.48 21.45
C GLU A 503 14.98 0.92 21.60
N SER A 504 15.66 1.84 22.26
CA SER A 504 15.19 3.24 22.36
C SER A 504 15.07 3.92 21.02
N TRP A 505 15.95 3.64 20.08
CA TRP A 505 15.91 4.15 18.72
C TRP A 505 14.72 3.56 17.95
N ARG A 506 14.45 2.25 18.06
CA ARG A 506 13.28 1.59 17.45
C ARG A 506 12.00 2.22 17.97
N ALA A 507 11.86 2.38 19.28
CA ALA A 507 10.70 3.02 19.87
C ALA A 507 10.49 4.46 19.36
N GLN A 508 11.56 5.22 19.12
CA GLN A 508 11.46 6.57 18.52
C GLN A 508 11.06 6.52 17.05
N VAL A 509 11.54 5.55 16.27
CA VAL A 509 11.14 5.34 14.86
C VAL A 509 9.65 5.03 14.81
N ASP A 510 9.18 4.08 15.63
CA ASP A 510 7.76 3.69 15.66
C ASP A 510 6.88 4.86 16.11
N GLN A 511 7.28 5.61 17.12
CA GLN A 511 6.55 6.79 17.56
C GLN A 511 6.45 7.84 16.43
N LEU A 512 7.53 8.11 15.70
CA LEU A 512 7.50 9.07 14.60
C LEU A 512 6.67 8.59 13.41
N ARG A 513 6.69 7.29 13.11
CA ARG A 513 5.83 6.68 12.08
C ARG A 513 4.36 6.83 12.48
N ASN A 514 3.99 6.39 13.66
CA ASN A 514 2.62 6.46 14.17
C ASN A 514 2.12 7.93 14.25
N ASP A 515 2.99 8.88 14.65
CA ASP A 515 2.65 10.30 14.64
C ASP A 515 2.42 10.81 13.21
N ALA A 516 3.25 10.42 12.24
CA ALA A 516 3.09 10.82 10.84
C ALA A 516 1.81 10.22 10.25
N ASP A 517 1.54 8.94 10.45
CA ASP A 517 0.35 8.25 9.96
C ASP A 517 -0.93 8.86 10.54
N ARG A 518 -0.95 9.14 11.85
CA ARG A 518 -2.07 9.82 12.52
C ARG A 518 -2.31 11.23 11.96
N ILE A 519 -1.26 12.00 11.71
CA ILE A 519 -1.38 13.35 11.14
C ILE A 519 -1.86 13.27 9.70
N GLU A 520 -1.37 12.30 8.92
CA GLU A 520 -1.80 12.08 7.55
C GLU A 520 -3.26 11.66 7.48
N SER A 521 -3.71 10.72 8.30
CA SER A 521 -5.12 10.32 8.39
C SER A 521 -6.02 11.50 8.75
N ALA A 522 -5.62 12.33 9.72
CA ALA A 522 -6.34 13.53 10.07
C ALA A 522 -6.39 14.57 8.93
N LEU A 523 -5.31 14.69 8.15
CA LEU A 523 -5.24 15.56 6.97
C LEU A 523 -6.13 15.04 5.85
N VAL A 524 -6.11 13.73 5.59
CA VAL A 524 -6.95 13.05 4.59
C VAL A 524 -8.42 13.21 4.96
N ALA A 525 -8.81 12.89 6.18
CA ALA A 525 -10.19 13.03 6.66
C ALA A 525 -10.71 14.46 6.50
N ARG A 526 -9.87 15.46 6.80
CA ARG A 526 -10.23 16.86 6.62
C ARG A 526 -10.31 17.28 5.16
N SER A 527 -9.44 16.77 4.32
CA SER A 527 -9.47 17.05 2.87
C SER A 527 -10.62 16.34 2.17
N SER A 528 -11.11 15.20 2.68
CA SER A 528 -12.21 14.43 2.11
C SER A 528 -13.53 15.20 2.07
N THR A 529 -13.75 16.14 3.01
CA THR A 529 -14.88 17.07 2.97
C THR A 529 -14.86 17.95 1.72
N PHE A 530 -13.69 18.21 1.14
CA PHE A 530 -13.51 18.92 -0.13
C PHE A 530 -13.55 17.95 -1.33
N ALA A 531 -13.12 16.69 -1.15
CA ALA A 531 -13.04 15.68 -2.20
C ALA A 531 -14.40 15.10 -2.63
N LYS A 532 -15.44 15.17 -1.79
CA LYS A 532 -16.83 14.79 -2.19
C LYS A 532 -17.34 15.54 -3.42
N ARG A 533 -16.64 16.57 -3.89
CA ARG A 533 -16.90 17.28 -5.15
C ARG A 533 -16.20 16.71 -6.37
N ASN A 534 -15.13 15.94 -6.18
CA ASN A 534 -14.38 15.31 -7.26
C ASN A 534 -14.51 13.79 -7.09
N ALA A 535 -15.71 13.24 -7.36
CA ALA A 535 -15.82 11.81 -7.63
C ALA A 535 -14.64 11.43 -8.54
N LEU A 536 -13.94 10.34 -8.21
CA LEU A 536 -12.89 9.76 -9.04
C LEU A 536 -13.51 9.53 -10.44
N ASP A 537 -13.45 10.56 -11.29
CA ASP A 537 -13.93 10.48 -12.66
C ASP A 537 -13.14 9.36 -13.33
N ARG A 538 -13.84 8.28 -13.65
CA ARG A 538 -13.27 7.14 -14.35
C ARG A 538 -12.85 7.64 -15.74
N THR A 539 -11.60 8.07 -15.85
CA THR A 539 -11.02 8.43 -17.14
C THR A 539 -11.13 7.24 -18.07
N THR A 540 -11.62 7.48 -19.28
CA THR A 540 -11.78 6.46 -20.30
C THR A 540 -10.79 6.66 -21.44
N TRP A 541 -10.51 5.60 -22.17
CA TRP A 541 -9.66 5.67 -23.35
C TRP A 541 -10.23 6.61 -24.43
N GLN A 542 -11.56 6.79 -24.47
CA GLN A 542 -12.21 7.72 -25.39
C GLN A 542 -11.83 9.19 -25.06
N GLN A 543 -11.75 9.53 -23.78
CA GLN A 543 -11.31 10.86 -23.36
C GLN A 543 -9.84 11.09 -23.75
N VAL A 544 -8.97 10.07 -23.57
CA VAL A 544 -7.57 10.11 -24.03
C VAL A 544 -7.51 10.30 -25.53
N ARG A 545 -8.26 9.52 -26.31
CA ARG A 545 -8.40 9.67 -27.77
C ARG A 545 -8.76 11.09 -28.17
N ASP A 546 -9.76 11.65 -27.49
CA ASP A 546 -10.31 12.97 -27.81
C ASP A 546 -9.34 14.12 -27.47
N ALA A 547 -8.37 13.88 -26.59
CA ALA A 547 -7.29 14.81 -26.28
C ALA A 547 -6.15 14.81 -27.33
N LEU A 548 -5.97 13.70 -28.06
CA LEU A 548 -4.92 13.56 -29.07
C LEU A 548 -5.18 14.43 -30.30
N GLN A 549 -4.11 14.93 -30.91
CA GLN A 549 -4.14 15.62 -32.20
C GLN A 549 -3.91 14.62 -33.35
N PRO A 550 -4.27 14.96 -34.59
CA PRO A 550 -3.92 14.16 -35.75
C PRO A 550 -2.41 13.91 -35.82
N GLY A 551 -1.99 12.66 -36.04
CA GLY A 551 -0.58 12.25 -36.03
C GLY A 551 0.01 12.00 -34.63
N GLU A 552 -0.82 12.01 -33.58
CA GLU A 552 -0.44 11.64 -32.22
C GLU A 552 -1.02 10.28 -31.81
N ALA A 553 -0.31 9.56 -30.93
CA ALA A 553 -0.74 8.33 -30.31
C ALA A 553 -0.47 8.33 -28.80
N ALA A 554 -1.31 7.65 -28.05
CA ALA A 554 -1.12 7.30 -26.66
C ALA A 554 -0.93 5.78 -26.54
N VAL A 555 0.11 5.36 -25.82
CA VAL A 555 0.46 3.96 -25.66
C VAL A 555 0.62 3.65 -24.16
N GLU A 556 -0.24 2.78 -23.66
CA GLU A 556 -0.14 2.20 -22.32
C GLU A 556 0.51 0.83 -22.42
N PHE A 557 1.70 0.66 -21.86
CA PHE A 557 2.29 -0.65 -21.64
C PHE A 557 1.70 -1.29 -20.40
N ALA A 558 1.50 -2.58 -20.43
CA ALA A 558 1.02 -3.37 -19.31
C ALA A 558 1.91 -4.58 -19.08
N ARG A 559 2.39 -4.79 -17.86
CA ARG A 559 3.04 -6.00 -17.38
C ARG A 559 2.08 -6.72 -16.44
N PHE A 560 1.65 -7.93 -16.79
CA PHE A 560 0.67 -8.67 -16.01
C PHE A 560 1.02 -10.15 -15.92
N GLY A 561 0.67 -10.77 -14.77
CA GLY A 561 0.79 -12.21 -14.61
C GLY A 561 -0.19 -12.93 -15.52
N PHE A 562 0.28 -13.94 -16.25
CA PHE A 562 -0.57 -14.79 -17.06
C PHE A 562 -1.04 -16.00 -16.25
N TYR A 563 -2.31 -16.29 -16.39
CA TYR A 563 -2.96 -17.43 -15.75
C TYR A 563 -3.42 -18.38 -16.85
N SER A 564 -2.65 -19.45 -17.13
CA SER A 564 -3.11 -20.51 -18.03
C SER A 564 -4.22 -21.33 -17.35
N ASN A 565 -5.37 -21.44 -17.98
CA ASN A 565 -6.62 -21.89 -17.35
C ASN A 565 -6.93 -21.09 -16.05
N LEU A 566 -6.63 -19.79 -16.10
CA LEU A 566 -6.75 -18.80 -15.00
C LEU A 566 -6.08 -19.22 -13.69
N LYS A 567 -5.15 -20.19 -13.72
CA LYS A 567 -4.25 -20.51 -12.61
C LYS A 567 -2.91 -19.80 -12.79
N ALA A 568 -2.32 -19.37 -11.66
CA ALA A 568 -1.05 -18.69 -11.65
C ALA A 568 0.05 -19.55 -12.30
N ASP A 569 0.29 -19.32 -13.59
CA ASP A 569 1.58 -19.63 -14.19
C ASP A 569 2.53 -18.52 -13.73
N ARG A 570 3.74 -18.86 -13.31
CA ARG A 570 4.74 -17.85 -12.87
C ARG A 570 5.29 -17.01 -14.04
N ALA A 571 4.56 -16.93 -15.14
CA ALA A 571 4.91 -16.16 -16.32
C ALA A 571 4.25 -14.78 -16.25
N TYR A 572 5.03 -13.75 -16.48
CA TYR A 572 4.51 -12.40 -16.74
C TYR A 572 4.57 -12.11 -18.22
N TYR A 573 3.58 -11.37 -18.70
CA TYR A 573 3.48 -10.95 -20.09
C TYR A 573 3.52 -9.45 -20.21
N TYR A 574 4.01 -8.99 -21.35
CA TYR A 574 3.96 -7.60 -21.76
C TYR A 574 2.99 -7.41 -22.94
N ALA A 575 2.19 -6.38 -22.84
CA ALA A 575 1.35 -5.90 -23.92
C ALA A 575 1.41 -4.37 -24.01
N ALA A 576 1.07 -3.83 -25.16
CA ALA A 576 0.85 -2.40 -25.34
C ALA A 576 -0.55 -2.17 -25.90
N LEU A 577 -1.25 -1.20 -25.35
CA LEU A 577 -2.56 -0.77 -25.83
C LEU A 577 -2.40 0.62 -26.47
N VAL A 578 -2.74 0.72 -27.73
CA VAL A 578 -2.50 1.89 -28.56
C VAL A 578 -3.81 2.59 -28.89
N VAL A 579 -3.87 3.88 -28.62
CA VAL A 579 -4.96 4.78 -28.98
C VAL A 579 -4.41 5.89 -29.87
N THR A 580 -5.07 6.14 -30.99
CA THR A 580 -4.82 7.29 -31.88
C THR A 580 -6.08 8.14 -31.98
N ARG A 581 -5.98 9.33 -32.55
CA ARG A 581 -7.15 10.17 -32.80
C ARG A 581 -8.22 9.46 -33.65
N GLU A 582 -7.78 8.56 -34.51
CA GLU A 582 -8.62 7.81 -35.47
C GLU A 582 -9.22 6.52 -34.88
N THR A 583 -8.84 6.15 -33.64
CA THR A 583 -9.38 4.96 -32.96
C THR A 583 -10.89 5.09 -32.74
N LYS A 584 -11.69 4.15 -33.30
CA LYS A 584 -13.15 4.23 -33.30
C LYS A 584 -13.79 3.41 -32.17
N ASP A 585 -13.62 2.10 -32.25
CA ASP A 585 -14.40 1.15 -31.47
C ASP A 585 -13.68 0.73 -30.17
N GLN A 586 -12.40 0.44 -30.26
CA GLN A 586 -11.55 0.06 -29.11
C GLN A 586 -10.07 0.38 -29.40
N PRO A 587 -9.22 0.47 -28.34
CA PRO A 587 -7.76 0.53 -28.49
C PRO A 587 -7.22 -0.68 -29.24
N LEU A 588 -6.07 -0.54 -29.87
CA LEU A 588 -5.38 -1.67 -30.47
C LEU A 588 -4.52 -2.36 -29.42
N TYR A 589 -4.73 -3.67 -29.26
CA TYR A 589 -3.92 -4.51 -28.38
C TYR A 589 -2.75 -5.11 -29.14
N VAL A 590 -1.53 -4.87 -28.66
CA VAL A 590 -0.28 -5.40 -29.22
C VAL A 590 0.40 -6.27 -28.17
N PHE A 591 0.46 -7.58 -28.41
CA PHE A 591 1.18 -8.49 -27.55
C PHE A 591 2.69 -8.41 -27.84
N LEU A 592 3.52 -8.29 -26.83
CA LEU A 592 4.96 -8.12 -26.94
C LEU A 592 5.77 -9.40 -26.63
N GLY A 593 5.28 -10.24 -25.72
CA GLY A 593 5.94 -11.47 -25.29
C GLY A 593 5.94 -11.66 -23.79
N ASP A 594 6.67 -12.69 -23.34
CA ASP A 594 6.86 -12.98 -21.93
C ASP A 594 8.02 -12.16 -21.31
N ASP A 595 8.05 -12.11 -19.97
CA ASP A 595 9.04 -11.34 -19.21
C ASP A 595 10.47 -11.84 -19.43
N LYS A 596 10.69 -13.15 -19.61
CA LYS A 596 12.03 -13.70 -19.85
C LYS A 596 12.63 -13.17 -21.16
N GLN A 597 11.83 -13.17 -22.22
CA GLN A 597 12.27 -12.67 -23.52
C GLN A 597 12.52 -11.16 -23.48
N ILE A 598 11.68 -10.40 -22.80
CA ILE A 598 11.78 -8.94 -22.76
C ILE A 598 12.79 -8.49 -21.72
N GLU A 599 12.68 -8.92 -20.46
CA GLU A 599 13.50 -8.42 -19.35
C GLU A 599 14.89 -9.04 -19.36
N SER A 600 14.99 -10.39 -19.42
CA SER A 600 16.27 -11.09 -19.30
C SER A 600 17.06 -11.07 -20.60
N ASP A 601 16.41 -11.28 -21.75
CA ASP A 601 17.10 -11.37 -23.01
C ASP A 601 17.31 -9.99 -23.67
N ALA A 602 16.21 -9.28 -24.01
CA ALA A 602 16.30 -8.07 -24.80
C ALA A 602 16.84 -6.88 -24.00
N ILE A 603 16.22 -6.58 -22.84
CA ILE A 603 16.52 -5.36 -22.10
C ILE A 603 17.81 -5.48 -21.31
N SER A 604 18.09 -6.65 -20.71
CA SER A 604 19.36 -6.86 -20.00
C SER A 604 20.55 -6.78 -20.96
N HIS A 605 20.45 -7.37 -22.18
CA HIS A 605 21.48 -7.23 -23.19
C HIS A 605 21.64 -5.77 -23.64
N PHE A 606 20.54 -5.05 -23.84
CA PHE A 606 20.57 -3.64 -24.21
C PHE A 606 21.26 -2.79 -23.12
N LYS A 607 20.85 -2.92 -21.87
CA LYS A 607 21.48 -2.23 -20.72
C LYS A 607 22.97 -2.55 -20.60
N ASN A 608 23.34 -3.81 -20.71
CA ASN A 608 24.75 -4.23 -20.65
C ASN A 608 25.59 -3.62 -21.81
N SER A 609 24.99 -3.46 -22.98
CA SER A 609 25.66 -2.81 -24.12
C SER A 609 25.90 -1.32 -23.87
N LEU A 610 25.03 -0.64 -23.13
CA LEU A 610 25.20 0.76 -22.74
C LEU A 610 26.30 0.94 -21.68
N ALA A 611 26.47 -0.02 -20.77
CA ALA A 611 27.44 0.05 -19.66
C ALA A 611 28.88 -0.19 -20.09
N THR A 612 29.14 -0.78 -21.28
CA THR A 612 30.48 -1.00 -21.78
C THR A 612 31.09 0.30 -22.31
N ARG A 613 31.85 0.99 -21.44
CA ARG A 613 32.75 2.07 -21.85
C ARG A 613 33.67 1.51 -22.92
N GLY A 614 33.73 2.08 -24.11
CA GLY A 614 34.46 1.63 -25.29
C GLY A 614 35.98 1.33 -25.15
N PHE A 615 36.46 0.98 -23.95
CA PHE A 615 37.85 0.71 -23.63
C PHE A 615 38.27 -0.79 -23.56
N GLN A 616 37.34 -1.70 -23.67
CA GLN A 616 37.67 -3.13 -23.85
C GLN A 616 36.89 -3.68 -25.04
N GLN A 617 37.58 -3.92 -26.14
CA GLN A 617 37.09 -4.81 -27.17
C GLN A 617 37.12 -6.23 -26.63
N PRO A 618 35.97 -6.86 -26.38
CA PRO A 618 35.82 -8.26 -26.68
C PRO A 618 35.52 -8.33 -28.16
N ALA A 619 36.29 -9.11 -28.88
CA ALA A 619 36.15 -9.36 -30.32
C ALA A 619 34.78 -9.93 -30.76
N GLN A 620 33.75 -9.82 -29.95
CA GLN A 620 32.37 -10.25 -30.17
C GLN A 620 31.40 -9.51 -29.23
N ALA A 621 31.54 -8.19 -29.03
CA ALA A 621 30.42 -7.43 -28.49
C ALA A 621 29.33 -7.39 -29.57
N ALA A 622 28.29 -8.18 -29.39
CA ALA A 622 27.07 -8.07 -30.18
C ALA A 622 26.62 -6.60 -30.15
N VAL A 623 26.42 -6.02 -31.32
CA VAL A 623 25.85 -4.69 -31.51
C VAL A 623 24.62 -4.58 -30.60
N PRO A 624 24.38 -3.45 -29.85
CA PRO A 624 23.15 -3.25 -29.09
C PRO A 624 21.99 -3.38 -30.05
N GLY A 625 21.24 -4.46 -29.85
CA GLY A 625 20.74 -5.06 -30.93
C GLY A 625 19.38 -4.88 -31.48
N PRO A 626 19.16 -5.58 -32.55
CA PRO A 626 17.83 -5.82 -33.09
C PRO A 626 16.83 -6.41 -32.06
N HIS A 627 17.30 -7.06 -30.99
CA HIS A 627 16.42 -7.71 -30.01
C HIS A 627 15.50 -6.75 -29.23
N ALA A 628 15.99 -5.63 -28.70
CA ALA A 628 15.11 -4.68 -27.99
C ALA A 628 14.11 -4.05 -28.96
N PHE A 629 14.54 -3.68 -30.14
CA PHE A 629 13.65 -3.19 -31.20
C PHE A 629 12.64 -4.24 -31.61
N ASP A 630 13.09 -5.46 -31.92
CA ASP A 630 12.23 -6.53 -32.45
C ASP A 630 11.14 -6.96 -31.45
N LEU A 631 11.44 -6.99 -30.16
CA LEU A 631 10.49 -7.45 -29.13
C LEU A 631 9.63 -6.31 -28.58
N VAL A 632 10.19 -5.11 -28.37
CA VAL A 632 9.45 -4.03 -27.71
C VAL A 632 8.79 -3.07 -28.71
N TRP A 633 9.43 -2.76 -29.83
CA TRP A 633 8.96 -1.69 -30.72
C TRP A 633 8.38 -2.16 -32.04
N LYS A 634 9.01 -3.08 -32.74
CA LYS A 634 8.55 -3.59 -34.04
C LYS A 634 7.09 -4.07 -34.04
N PRO A 635 6.58 -4.73 -33.00
CA PRO A 635 5.16 -5.10 -32.95
C PRO A 635 4.22 -3.90 -33.00
N LEU A 636 4.67 -2.73 -32.54
CA LEU A 636 3.91 -1.48 -32.52
C LEU A 636 3.88 -0.75 -33.88
N GLU A 637 4.84 -1.01 -34.78
CA GLU A 637 4.99 -0.24 -36.01
C GLU A 637 3.73 -0.21 -36.88
N SER A 638 2.99 -1.33 -36.91
CA SER A 638 1.74 -1.41 -37.67
C SER A 638 0.62 -0.52 -37.09
N ALA A 639 0.62 -0.32 -35.76
CA ALA A 639 -0.32 0.53 -35.06
C ALA A 639 0.05 2.01 -35.14
N LEU A 640 1.32 2.32 -35.39
CA LEU A 640 1.88 3.66 -35.38
C LEU A 640 2.11 4.25 -36.79
N GLY A 641 1.51 3.65 -37.81
CA GLY A 641 1.61 4.14 -39.20
C GLY A 641 1.11 5.58 -39.34
N GLY A 642 1.97 6.51 -39.79
CA GLY A 642 1.63 7.94 -39.93
C GLY A 642 1.67 8.74 -38.62
N ILE A 643 2.03 8.14 -37.50
CA ILE A 643 2.19 8.82 -36.21
C ILE A 643 3.59 9.44 -36.13
N THR A 644 3.65 10.65 -35.63
CA THR A 644 4.89 11.40 -35.42
C THR A 644 5.18 11.69 -33.96
N ARG A 645 4.14 11.80 -33.11
CA ARG A 645 4.29 12.00 -31.67
C ARG A 645 3.59 10.87 -30.89
N ILE A 646 4.27 10.35 -29.88
CA ILE A 646 3.80 9.23 -29.10
C ILE A 646 3.97 9.53 -27.61
N TYR A 647 2.85 9.53 -26.89
CA TYR A 647 2.85 9.57 -25.43
C TYR A 647 2.93 8.14 -24.90
N LEU A 648 3.98 7.85 -24.15
CA LEU A 648 4.32 6.51 -23.68
C LEU A 648 4.18 6.43 -22.16
N SER A 649 3.31 5.59 -21.67
CA SER A 649 3.28 5.18 -20.27
C SER A 649 3.83 3.76 -20.18
N THR A 650 5.04 3.62 -19.66
CA THR A 650 5.76 2.35 -19.55
C THR A 650 5.32 1.54 -18.33
N ASP A 651 5.71 0.27 -18.25
CA ASP A 651 5.45 -0.61 -17.11
C ASP A 651 6.62 -1.60 -16.92
N GLY A 652 6.76 -2.14 -15.73
CA GLY A 652 7.83 -3.07 -15.41
C GLY A 652 9.21 -2.50 -15.69
N VAL A 653 10.11 -3.33 -16.21
CA VAL A 653 11.50 -2.95 -16.52
C VAL A 653 11.61 -1.84 -17.58
N LEU A 654 10.58 -1.64 -18.40
CA LEU A 654 10.58 -0.61 -19.44
C LEU A 654 10.63 0.82 -18.88
N ASN A 655 10.25 1.02 -17.62
CA ASN A 655 10.41 2.29 -16.90
C ASN A 655 11.89 2.70 -16.75
N GLN A 656 12.81 1.76 -16.82
CA GLN A 656 14.25 1.97 -16.65
C GLN A 656 15.00 1.90 -17.97
N VAL A 657 14.32 2.09 -19.11
CA VAL A 657 14.89 1.99 -20.45
C VAL A 657 14.66 3.27 -21.23
N PRO A 658 15.71 3.92 -21.74
CA PRO A 658 15.56 5.07 -22.62
C PRO A 658 15.13 4.62 -24.02
N LEU A 659 13.83 4.35 -24.20
CA LEU A 659 13.27 3.80 -25.44
C LEU A 659 13.69 4.60 -26.68
N GLY A 660 13.87 5.90 -26.54
CA GLY A 660 14.24 6.79 -27.64
C GLY A 660 15.57 6.45 -28.32
N ILE A 661 16.52 5.84 -27.60
CA ILE A 661 17.84 5.50 -28.13
C ILE A 661 17.95 4.07 -28.67
N ILE A 662 16.85 3.30 -28.68
CA ILE A 662 16.82 1.98 -29.30
C ILE A 662 17.01 2.15 -30.82
N PRO A 663 18.02 1.46 -31.43
CA PRO A 663 18.23 1.55 -32.85
C PRO A 663 17.25 0.68 -33.63
N ALA A 664 16.67 1.26 -34.67
CA ALA A 664 15.86 0.54 -35.64
C ALA A 664 16.74 -0.15 -36.71
N PRO A 665 16.19 -1.09 -37.50
CA PRO A 665 16.96 -1.82 -38.51
C PRO A 665 17.61 -0.94 -39.60
N ASP A 666 17.08 0.25 -39.85
CA ASP A 666 17.63 1.24 -40.78
C ASP A 666 18.78 2.06 -40.18
N GLY A 667 19.20 1.76 -38.95
CA GLY A 667 20.27 2.44 -38.22
C GLY A 667 19.88 3.76 -37.56
N LYS A 668 18.63 4.20 -37.71
CA LYS A 668 18.08 5.38 -36.99
C LYS A 668 17.63 5.00 -35.61
N LEU A 669 17.74 5.91 -34.67
CA LEU A 669 17.16 5.77 -33.34
C LEU A 669 15.66 6.02 -33.36
N LEU A 670 14.92 5.43 -32.42
CA LEU A 670 13.48 5.68 -32.33
C LEU A 670 13.18 7.16 -32.14
N MET A 671 14.00 7.91 -31.38
CA MET A 671 13.84 9.36 -31.22
C MET A 671 14.06 10.15 -32.53
N GLU A 672 14.80 9.60 -33.50
CA GLU A 672 14.95 10.22 -34.82
C GLU A 672 13.71 10.04 -35.70
N LYS A 673 12.93 8.97 -35.43
CA LYS A 673 11.69 8.65 -36.17
C LYS A 673 10.45 9.28 -35.54
N TYR A 674 10.42 9.38 -34.22
CA TYR A 674 9.26 9.81 -33.43
C TYR A 674 9.63 10.90 -32.41
N ASP A 675 8.66 11.71 -32.07
CA ASP A 675 8.66 12.55 -30.86
C ASP A 675 8.10 11.73 -29.71
N LEU A 676 8.96 11.07 -28.93
CA LEU A 676 8.58 10.19 -27.81
C LEU A 676 8.47 10.99 -26.53
N ARG A 677 7.33 10.91 -25.86
CA ARG A 677 7.05 11.60 -24.61
C ARG A 677 6.66 10.59 -23.53
N LEU A 678 7.53 10.46 -22.54
CA LEU A 678 7.23 9.62 -21.39
C LEU A 678 6.28 10.34 -20.43
N VAL A 679 5.25 9.63 -20.00
CA VAL A 679 4.27 10.10 -19.03
C VAL A 679 4.01 8.99 -18.01
N SER A 680 3.61 9.35 -16.79
CA SER A 680 3.28 8.37 -15.75
C SER A 680 2.04 7.56 -16.14
N SER A 681 1.05 8.21 -16.73
CA SER A 681 -0.11 7.59 -17.39
C SER A 681 -0.56 8.47 -18.56
N THR A 682 -1.13 7.87 -19.60
CA THR A 682 -1.72 8.65 -20.71
C THR A 682 -2.96 9.46 -20.27
N ARG A 683 -3.49 9.21 -19.07
CA ARG A 683 -4.45 10.08 -18.39
C ARG A 683 -3.92 11.51 -18.18
N ASP A 684 -2.62 11.69 -18.08
CA ASP A 684 -2.00 13.00 -17.86
C ASP A 684 -2.27 13.96 -19.02
N LEU A 685 -2.59 13.46 -20.20
CA LEU A 685 -3.04 14.26 -21.34
C LEU A 685 -4.28 15.09 -21.05
N LEU A 686 -5.10 14.69 -20.08
CA LEU A 686 -6.34 15.36 -19.69
C LEU A 686 -6.12 16.43 -18.61
N SER A 687 -4.96 16.45 -17.97
CA SER A 687 -4.66 17.42 -16.91
C SER A 687 -4.55 18.82 -17.50
N PRO A 688 -5.15 19.84 -16.90
CA PRO A 688 -5.00 21.22 -17.38
C PRO A 688 -3.53 21.66 -17.27
N PRO A 689 -3.03 22.49 -18.20
CA PRO A 689 -1.71 23.05 -18.08
C PRO A 689 -1.62 23.89 -16.80
N VAL A 690 -0.59 23.65 -15.98
CA VAL A 690 -0.35 24.43 -14.78
C VAL A 690 0.23 25.79 -15.22
N PRO A 691 -0.26 26.91 -14.68
CA PRO A 691 0.28 28.21 -14.99
C PRO A 691 1.77 28.26 -14.63
N THR A 692 2.60 28.60 -15.58
CA THR A 692 4.03 28.77 -15.36
C THR A 692 4.26 30.06 -14.55
N GLY A 693 4.97 29.94 -13.42
CA GLY A 693 5.38 31.06 -12.59
C GLY A 693 6.34 32.05 -13.30
N ALA A 694 6.82 33.04 -12.56
CA ALA A 694 7.88 33.96 -13.04
C ALA A 694 9.10 33.16 -13.53
N PRO A 695 9.90 33.67 -14.47
CA PRO A 695 11.08 32.96 -14.99
C PRO A 695 12.21 32.95 -13.95
N THR A 696 12.04 32.17 -12.91
CA THR A 696 12.99 31.97 -11.81
C THR A 696 13.63 30.61 -11.90
N ALA A 697 14.92 30.54 -11.60
CA ALA A 697 15.66 29.29 -11.56
C ALA A 697 16.49 29.20 -10.28
N LEU A 698 16.50 28.00 -9.69
CA LEU A 698 17.41 27.62 -8.61
C LEU A 698 18.36 26.55 -9.14
N LEU A 699 19.66 26.85 -9.08
CA LEU A 699 20.72 26.00 -9.60
C LEU A 699 21.69 25.65 -8.48
N VAL A 700 21.91 24.36 -8.23
CA VAL A 700 22.82 23.85 -7.18
C VAL A 700 23.82 22.91 -7.80
N GLY A 701 25.14 23.15 -7.56
CA GLY A 701 26.21 22.31 -8.10
C GLY A 701 27.47 22.37 -7.24
N ASP A 702 28.42 21.47 -7.50
CA ASP A 702 29.72 21.37 -6.85
C ASP A 702 29.63 21.47 -5.31
N PRO A 703 28.85 20.64 -4.61
CA PRO A 703 28.76 20.68 -3.16
C PRO A 703 30.09 20.34 -2.50
N ASN A 704 30.43 21.06 -1.42
CA ASN A 704 31.56 20.70 -0.58
C ASN A 704 31.13 19.60 0.42
N PHE A 705 31.28 18.33 0.05
CA PHE A 705 30.81 17.19 0.81
C PHE A 705 31.48 17.04 2.19
N ASP A 706 32.77 17.51 2.32
CA ASP A 706 33.54 17.46 3.57
C ASP A 706 33.65 18.84 4.25
N ILE A 707 32.60 19.61 4.25
CA ILE A 707 32.57 20.91 4.90
C ILE A 707 32.62 20.76 6.43
N SER A 708 33.48 21.57 7.12
CA SER A 708 33.51 21.63 8.58
C SER A 708 32.23 22.27 9.16
N GLU A 709 31.94 21.94 10.42
CA GLU A 709 30.77 22.45 11.12
C GLU A 709 30.71 23.97 11.18
N ASP A 710 31.86 24.62 11.46
CA ASP A 710 31.95 26.09 11.51
C ASP A 710 31.65 26.73 10.15
N ARG A 711 32.16 26.14 9.07
CA ARG A 711 31.89 26.62 7.70
C ARG A 711 30.43 26.37 7.32
N GLN A 712 29.86 25.23 7.72
CA GLN A 712 28.45 24.95 7.48
C GLN A 712 27.54 25.94 8.23
N ARG A 713 27.84 26.25 9.51
CA ARG A 713 27.15 27.31 10.29
C ARG A 713 27.25 28.65 9.61
N ALA A 714 28.44 29.04 9.20
CA ALA A 714 28.67 30.29 8.50
C ALA A 714 27.92 30.36 7.15
N ALA A 715 27.78 29.25 6.45
CA ALA A 715 27.01 29.16 5.22
C ALA A 715 25.50 29.32 5.51
N LEU A 716 24.99 28.64 6.56
CA LEU A 716 23.61 28.77 6.99
C LEU A 716 23.29 30.20 7.46
N ASP A 717 24.18 30.83 8.21
CA ASP A 717 24.03 32.24 8.64
C ASP A 717 23.96 33.20 7.47
N LYS A 718 24.75 32.95 6.39
CA LYS A 718 24.74 33.74 5.15
C LYS A 718 23.42 33.58 4.36
N LEU A 719 22.78 32.44 4.45
CA LEU A 719 21.47 32.24 3.84
C LEU A 719 20.43 33.19 4.43
N GLY A 720 20.76 33.83 5.61
CA GLY A 720 19.94 34.84 6.25
C GLY A 720 18.56 34.30 6.62
N ASN A 721 17.83 34.97 7.52
CA ASN A 721 16.50 34.59 7.99
C ASN A 721 15.46 34.34 6.87
N LEU A 722 15.67 33.34 6.03
CA LEU A 722 14.61 32.65 5.38
C LEU A 722 13.84 32.01 6.52
N ASN A 723 12.64 32.48 6.83
CA ASN A 723 11.83 32.09 7.98
C ASN A 723 12.00 30.60 8.27
N PRO A 724 12.59 30.22 9.44
CA PRO A 724 12.66 28.82 9.77
C PRO A 724 11.21 28.36 10.00
N PRO A 725 10.74 27.27 9.38
CA PRO A 725 9.62 26.56 9.93
C PRO A 725 10.01 26.20 11.38
N ASN A 726 9.06 26.31 12.31
CA ASN A 726 9.25 25.93 13.72
C ASN A 726 9.78 24.49 13.80
N ALA A 727 11.08 24.33 13.66
CA ALA A 727 11.72 23.05 13.83
C ALA A 727 11.82 22.79 15.34
N PRO A 728 11.20 21.74 15.88
CA PRO A 728 11.49 21.30 17.22
C PRO A 728 12.97 20.94 17.31
N ARG A 729 13.65 21.42 18.35
CA ARG A 729 15.04 21.05 18.64
C ARG A 729 15.12 19.54 18.75
N ALA A 730 15.96 18.92 17.94
CA ALA A 730 16.34 17.54 18.13
C ALA A 730 16.91 17.35 19.53
N PRO A 731 16.59 16.25 20.24
CA PRO A 731 17.17 15.98 21.54
C PRO A 731 18.71 15.89 21.42
N SER A 732 19.40 16.68 22.20
CA SER A 732 20.84 16.52 22.40
C SER A 732 21.05 15.28 23.25
N ASP A 733 21.64 14.23 22.69
CA ASP A 733 22.71 13.43 23.22
C ASP A 733 22.78 12.01 22.66
N ARG A 734 23.99 11.70 22.21
CA ARG A 734 24.66 10.40 22.05
C ARG A 734 24.42 9.57 20.78
N ASN A 735 25.32 9.63 19.91
CA ASN A 735 26.47 8.84 19.50
C ASN A 735 26.23 7.49 18.83
N GLU A 736 26.89 7.45 17.66
CA GLU A 736 27.53 6.29 17.05
C GLU A 736 26.64 5.08 16.74
N VAL A 737 26.19 5.02 15.53
CA VAL A 737 26.56 3.97 14.59
C VAL A 737 26.01 4.32 13.20
N VAL A 738 26.90 4.46 12.28
CA VAL A 738 26.69 4.71 10.88
C VAL A 738 26.04 3.55 10.22
N SER A 739 25.06 3.80 9.40
CA SER A 739 24.49 2.78 8.53
C SER A 739 25.61 2.17 7.66
N LYS A 740 25.99 0.94 7.99
CA LYS A 740 26.80 0.05 7.17
C LYS A 740 26.28 -0.02 5.72
N ASN A 741 25.05 0.34 5.54
CA ASN A 741 24.25 0.24 4.34
C ASN A 741 24.45 1.43 3.41
N LEU A 742 24.57 2.65 3.93
CA LEU A 742 25.02 3.80 3.12
C LEU A 742 26.46 3.64 2.63
N ARG A 743 27.31 2.92 3.41
CA ARG A 743 28.65 2.51 2.97
C ARG A 743 28.65 1.51 1.82
N LEU A 744 27.65 0.62 1.74
CA LEU A 744 27.52 -0.33 0.63
C LEU A 744 27.12 0.36 -0.68
N ALA A 745 26.40 1.48 -0.62
CA ALA A 745 26.05 2.28 -1.79
C ALA A 745 27.27 2.97 -2.40
N THR A 746 28.14 3.53 -1.58
CA THR A 746 29.41 4.11 -2.03
C THR A 746 30.33 3.06 -2.63
N LEU A 747 30.37 1.85 -2.06
CA LEU A 747 31.18 0.74 -2.57
C LEU A 747 30.62 0.12 -3.86
N SER A 748 29.31 0.19 -4.12
CA SER A 748 28.71 -0.25 -5.38
C SER A 748 28.94 0.75 -6.51
N ALA A 749 28.89 2.05 -6.22
CA ALA A 749 29.27 3.11 -7.17
C ALA A 749 30.75 3.05 -7.56
N GLU A 750 31.64 2.69 -6.63
CA GLU A 750 33.07 2.48 -6.89
C GLU A 750 33.35 1.22 -7.72
N ARG A 751 32.55 0.14 -7.63
CA ARG A 751 32.74 -1.09 -8.41
C ARG A 751 32.38 -0.95 -9.87
N VAL A 752 31.59 0.03 -10.26
CA VAL A 752 31.23 0.28 -11.65
C VAL A 752 32.16 1.31 -12.31
N GLY A 753 32.96 2.04 -11.58
CA GLY A 753 33.64 3.25 -12.04
C GLY A 753 35.16 3.40 -11.88
N ASN A 754 35.96 2.49 -11.37
CA ASN A 754 37.41 2.48 -11.60
C ASN A 754 38.13 1.32 -10.87
N GLN A 755 38.95 0.57 -11.61
CA GLN A 755 40.08 -0.15 -11.06
C GLN A 755 41.21 0.86 -10.79
N SER A 756 41.30 1.38 -9.59
CA SER A 756 42.56 1.84 -8.96
C SER A 756 42.28 2.78 -7.79
N SER A 757 42.01 2.28 -6.59
CA SER A 757 42.55 2.83 -5.35
C SER A 757 42.34 1.86 -4.20
N PRO A 758 43.37 1.37 -3.54
CA PRO A 758 43.24 0.45 -2.40
C PRO A 758 43.22 1.20 -1.05
N THR A 759 42.54 2.32 -0.96
CA THR A 759 42.36 3.04 0.30
C THR A 759 40.84 3.23 0.51
N GLY A 760 40.25 2.51 1.45
CA GLY A 760 38.85 2.64 1.83
C GLY A 760 38.55 4.04 2.42
N SER A 761 38.43 5.03 1.55
CA SER A 761 37.99 6.38 1.87
C SER A 761 36.46 6.44 1.80
N SER A 762 35.83 6.85 2.90
CA SER A 762 34.39 7.07 3.01
C SER A 762 33.97 8.46 2.54
N THR A 763 34.72 9.07 1.63
CA THR A 763 34.50 10.45 1.16
C THR A 763 34.05 10.46 -0.30
N LEU A 764 33.03 11.30 -0.59
CA LEU A 764 32.54 11.53 -1.96
C LEU A 764 33.59 12.33 -2.76
N PRO A 765 33.87 11.97 -4.01
CA PRO A 765 34.74 12.77 -4.86
C PRO A 765 34.12 14.13 -5.16
N PRO A 766 34.93 15.21 -5.22
CA PRO A 766 34.44 16.54 -5.62
C PRO A 766 33.96 16.54 -7.08
N LEU A 767 33.02 17.41 -7.41
CA LEU A 767 32.37 17.52 -8.71
C LEU A 767 32.58 18.91 -9.34
N PRO A 768 33.79 19.35 -9.62
CA PRO A 768 34.03 20.70 -10.15
C PRO A 768 33.36 20.95 -11.50
N GLY A 769 33.12 19.92 -12.29
CA GLY A 769 32.33 19.97 -13.52
C GLY A 769 30.92 20.51 -13.33
N THR A 770 30.26 20.09 -12.27
CA THR A 770 28.89 20.53 -11.97
C THR A 770 28.81 21.99 -11.53
N GLY A 771 29.87 22.51 -10.91
CA GLY A 771 30.02 23.96 -10.65
C GLY A 771 30.08 24.78 -11.91
N SER A 772 30.85 24.31 -12.89
CA SER A 772 30.94 24.95 -14.22
C SER A 772 29.58 24.85 -14.95
N GLU A 773 28.88 23.72 -14.82
CA GLU A 773 27.58 23.49 -15.43
C GLU A 773 26.54 24.52 -14.94
N VAL A 774 26.33 24.67 -13.62
CA VAL A 774 25.35 25.59 -13.07
C VAL A 774 25.69 27.05 -13.37
N GLN A 775 26.96 27.42 -13.42
CA GLN A 775 27.39 28.78 -13.80
C GLN A 775 27.11 29.08 -15.28
N ALA A 776 27.40 28.14 -16.18
CA ALA A 776 27.13 28.28 -17.60
C ALA A 776 25.61 28.40 -17.87
N ILE A 777 24.80 27.57 -17.23
CA ILE A 777 23.35 27.61 -17.33
C ILE A 777 22.80 28.95 -16.82
N ALA A 778 23.30 29.45 -15.67
CA ALA A 778 22.89 30.74 -15.13
C ALA A 778 23.20 31.87 -16.09
N GLY A 779 24.37 31.81 -16.73
CA GLY A 779 24.78 32.80 -17.77
C GLY A 779 23.82 32.82 -18.96
N LEU A 780 23.41 31.65 -19.46
CA LEU A 780 22.39 31.53 -20.51
C LEU A 780 21.03 32.05 -20.06
N MET A 781 20.61 31.75 -18.84
CA MET A 781 19.35 32.19 -18.29
C MET A 781 19.27 33.70 -18.12
N HIS A 782 20.33 34.33 -17.61
CA HIS A 782 20.39 35.79 -17.48
C HIS A 782 20.29 36.50 -18.83
N GLN A 783 20.91 35.95 -19.87
CA GLN A 783 20.82 36.47 -21.24
C GLN A 783 19.38 36.44 -21.79
N HIS A 784 18.56 35.52 -21.30
CA HIS A 784 17.15 35.37 -21.69
C HIS A 784 16.16 35.97 -20.65
N GLY A 785 16.63 36.77 -19.74
CA GLY A 785 15.79 37.50 -18.78
C GLY A 785 15.27 36.69 -17.59
N TRP A 786 15.86 35.53 -17.33
CA TRP A 786 15.53 34.72 -16.15
C TRP A 786 16.29 35.22 -14.92
N GLN A 787 15.65 35.08 -13.77
CA GLN A 787 16.29 35.26 -12.46
C GLN A 787 16.85 33.93 -11.99
N ALA A 788 18.15 33.70 -12.21
CA ALA A 788 18.83 32.48 -11.79
C ALA A 788 19.66 32.72 -10.53
N THR A 789 19.39 31.91 -9.50
CA THR A 789 20.18 31.88 -8.26
C THR A 789 21.04 30.63 -8.25
N VAL A 790 22.33 30.79 -8.00
CA VAL A 790 23.31 29.68 -8.04
C VAL A 790 23.90 29.47 -6.66
N TYR A 791 23.95 28.22 -6.21
CA TYR A 791 24.61 27.81 -4.98
C TYR A 791 25.66 26.74 -5.30
N THR A 792 26.92 26.99 -4.89
CA THR A 792 28.05 26.08 -5.08
C THR A 792 28.92 26.00 -3.83
N GLY A 793 29.78 24.99 -3.74
CA GLY A 793 30.74 24.81 -2.64
C GLY A 793 30.03 24.64 -1.29
N ASP A 794 30.43 25.44 -0.32
CA ASP A 794 29.83 25.45 1.03
C ASP A 794 28.36 25.87 1.05
N MET A 795 27.92 26.61 0.05
CA MET A 795 26.54 27.10 -0.04
C MET A 795 25.58 26.12 -0.72
N ALA A 796 26.10 25.03 -1.32
CA ALA A 796 25.27 23.97 -1.92
C ALA A 796 24.70 23.03 -0.83
N LEU A 797 23.95 23.61 0.06
CA LEU A 797 23.31 22.93 1.20
C LEU A 797 21.95 22.32 0.83
N LYS A 798 21.59 21.20 1.44
CA LYS A 798 20.26 20.61 1.33
C LYS A 798 19.15 21.61 1.63
N ARG A 799 19.34 22.42 2.66
CA ARG A 799 18.39 23.47 3.09
C ARG A 799 18.01 24.47 2.00
N VAL A 800 18.91 24.74 1.06
CA VAL A 800 18.62 25.60 -0.10
C VAL A 800 17.51 25.01 -0.96
N VAL A 801 17.52 23.70 -1.14
CA VAL A 801 16.51 22.96 -1.91
C VAL A 801 15.20 22.87 -1.12
N GLU A 802 15.27 22.56 0.17
CA GLU A 802 14.09 22.49 1.06
C GLU A 802 13.32 23.82 1.12
N GLN A 803 14.03 24.94 0.98
CA GLN A 803 13.47 26.30 1.02
C GLN A 803 13.31 26.93 -0.37
N SER A 804 13.33 26.15 -1.44
CA SER A 804 13.35 26.63 -2.83
C SER A 804 12.16 27.47 -3.25
N GLY A 805 11.00 27.34 -2.57
CA GLY A 805 9.84 28.19 -2.81
C GLY A 805 9.20 28.04 -4.19
N SER A 806 9.25 26.87 -4.80
CA SER A 806 8.64 26.54 -6.09
C SER A 806 9.18 27.37 -7.28
N PRO A 807 10.51 27.35 -7.56
CA PRO A 807 11.05 28.02 -8.73
C PRO A 807 10.50 27.39 -10.02
N ARG A 808 10.39 28.14 -11.09
CA ARG A 808 9.96 27.59 -12.38
C ARG A 808 10.90 26.51 -12.89
N LEU A 809 12.20 26.62 -12.59
CA LEU A 809 13.23 25.60 -12.84
C LEU A 809 13.99 25.30 -11.55
N LEU A 810 14.12 24.02 -11.24
CA LEU A 810 15.03 23.50 -10.21
C LEU A 810 16.07 22.60 -10.91
N HIS A 811 17.36 22.96 -10.83
CA HIS A 811 18.45 22.19 -11.41
C HIS A 811 19.45 21.78 -10.34
N LEU A 812 19.61 20.46 -10.13
CA LEU A 812 20.43 19.87 -9.10
C LEU A 812 21.53 19.03 -9.74
N ALA A 813 22.75 19.53 -9.70
CA ALA A 813 23.94 18.91 -10.27
C ALA A 813 24.89 18.44 -9.15
N THR A 814 24.74 17.17 -8.76
CA THR A 814 25.44 16.57 -7.61
C THR A 814 25.58 15.06 -7.78
N HIS A 815 26.04 14.35 -6.73
CA HIS A 815 25.96 12.89 -6.70
C HIS A 815 24.57 12.41 -6.33
N GLY A 816 24.06 11.41 -7.07
CA GLY A 816 22.86 10.65 -6.72
C GLY A 816 23.19 9.26 -6.19
N PHE A 817 22.25 8.62 -5.53
CA PHE A 817 22.34 7.23 -5.13
C PHE A 817 21.02 6.50 -5.30
N PHE A 818 21.12 5.20 -5.59
CA PHE A 818 20.03 4.25 -5.54
C PHE A 818 20.52 2.94 -4.91
N LEU A 819 19.77 2.42 -3.95
CA LEU A 819 20.01 1.15 -3.27
C LEU A 819 18.96 0.15 -3.72
N PRO A 820 19.35 -0.97 -4.35
CA PRO A 820 18.41 -1.99 -4.77
C PRO A 820 17.73 -2.66 -3.56
N ASP A 821 16.57 -3.26 -3.80
CA ASP A 821 15.82 -4.00 -2.77
C ASP A 821 16.69 -5.14 -2.19
N PRO A 822 16.90 -5.19 -0.88
CA PRO A 822 17.62 -6.28 -0.23
C PRO A 822 16.97 -7.65 -0.47
N ALA A 823 15.63 -7.70 -0.58
CA ALA A 823 14.89 -8.94 -0.84
C ALA A 823 15.11 -9.47 -2.27
N ALA A 824 15.28 -8.59 -3.26
CA ALA A 824 15.55 -8.98 -4.64
C ALA A 824 16.93 -9.62 -4.84
N SER A 825 17.91 -9.30 -3.98
CA SER A 825 19.25 -9.88 -4.03
C SER A 825 19.34 -11.29 -3.43
N THR A 826 18.34 -11.73 -2.67
CA THR A 826 18.29 -13.06 -2.05
C THR A 826 17.76 -14.16 -2.98
N GLU A 827 17.08 -13.83 -4.08
CA GLU A 827 16.71 -14.84 -5.09
C GLU A 827 17.91 -15.47 -5.81
N LEU A 828 19.07 -14.81 -5.80
CA LEU A 828 20.33 -15.28 -6.40
C LEU A 828 21.17 -16.17 -5.47
N LEU A 829 20.86 -16.22 -4.16
CA LEU A 829 21.64 -16.91 -3.14
C LEU A 829 20.78 -17.95 -2.41
N GLY A 830 20.25 -18.94 -3.13
CA GLY A 830 19.47 -20.04 -2.56
C GLY A 830 19.97 -20.50 -1.18
N ASP A 831 19.07 -20.84 -0.27
CA ASP A 831 19.26 -21.49 1.04
C ASP A 831 19.86 -20.67 2.22
N MET A 832 20.16 -19.40 2.11
CA MET A 832 20.54 -18.57 3.27
C MET A 832 19.40 -17.69 3.83
N ARG A 833 18.15 -18.00 3.53
CA ARG A 833 16.97 -17.26 4.03
C ARG A 833 16.85 -17.16 5.55
N SER A 834 17.45 -18.08 6.30
CA SER A 834 17.36 -18.14 7.76
C SER A 834 18.38 -17.25 8.50
N LEU A 835 19.35 -16.64 7.79
CA LEU A 835 20.42 -15.87 8.41
C LEU A 835 20.34 -14.35 8.19
N PHE A 836 19.49 -13.88 7.28
CA PHE A 836 19.32 -12.46 6.97
C PHE A 836 17.82 -12.12 6.80
N GLN A 837 17.05 -12.10 7.89
CA GLN A 837 15.82 -11.31 7.90
C GLN A 837 16.23 -9.83 7.88
N PRO A 838 15.78 -9.04 6.89
CA PRO A 838 16.02 -7.60 6.95
C PRO A 838 15.34 -7.07 8.21
N ASP A 839 16.10 -6.39 9.07
CA ASP A 839 15.56 -5.68 10.22
C ASP A 839 14.50 -4.69 9.69
N GLN A 840 13.25 -4.83 10.13
CA GLN A 840 12.12 -3.97 9.72
C GLN A 840 12.39 -2.47 9.92
N TYR A 841 13.34 -2.15 10.77
CA TYR A 841 13.81 -0.78 11.01
C TYR A 841 14.91 -0.34 10.04
N SER A 842 15.32 -1.20 9.09
CA SER A 842 16.29 -0.79 8.09
C SER A 842 15.68 0.26 7.17
N ALA A 843 16.41 1.37 6.97
CA ALA A 843 16.06 2.36 5.95
C ALA A 843 15.91 1.73 4.55
N LEU A 844 16.50 0.55 4.32
CA LEU A 844 16.43 -0.20 3.06
C LEU A 844 15.06 -0.82 2.80
N ASN A 845 14.17 -0.92 3.80
CA ASN A 845 12.82 -1.45 3.60
C ASN A 845 11.86 -0.42 3.01
N ASP A 846 12.21 0.88 3.08
CA ASP A 846 11.43 1.95 2.47
C ASP A 846 12.05 2.36 1.12
N PRO A 847 11.37 2.12 -0.03
CA PRO A 847 11.87 2.50 -1.34
C PRO A 847 12.24 3.98 -1.46
N MET A 848 11.51 4.86 -0.76
CA MET A 848 11.72 6.31 -0.78
C MET A 848 12.98 6.75 0.00
N LEU A 849 13.54 5.89 0.83
CA LEU A 849 14.81 6.12 1.52
C LEU A 849 16.00 5.53 0.77
N ARG A 850 15.76 4.67 -0.23
CA ARG A 850 16.80 4.01 -1.02
C ARG A 850 17.34 4.85 -2.18
N SER A 851 16.75 6.00 -2.44
CA SER A 851 17.22 6.93 -3.46
C SER A 851 17.31 8.35 -2.92
N GLY A 852 18.24 9.12 -3.44
CA GLY A 852 18.46 10.49 -2.98
C GLY A 852 19.65 11.19 -3.64
N LEU A 853 19.94 12.39 -3.14
CA LEU A 853 21.01 13.28 -3.59
C LEU A 853 21.90 13.70 -2.43
N TYR A 854 23.18 13.87 -2.70
CA TYR A 854 24.16 14.35 -1.75
C TYR A 854 24.45 15.86 -1.92
N PHE A 855 24.51 16.58 -0.81
CA PHE A 855 24.79 17.99 -0.71
C PHE A 855 25.99 18.28 0.23
N ALA A 856 26.33 19.53 0.44
CA ALA A 856 27.39 19.91 1.34
C ALA A 856 27.21 19.30 2.74
N ALA A 857 28.24 18.74 3.33
CA ALA A 857 28.31 17.98 4.57
C ALA A 857 27.86 16.50 4.50
N ALA A 858 27.60 15.94 3.33
CA ALA A 858 27.17 14.55 3.19
C ALA A 858 28.20 13.53 3.70
N ASP A 859 29.50 13.81 3.58
CA ASP A 859 30.59 12.91 4.05
C ASP A 859 30.52 12.65 5.56
N ARG A 860 30.02 13.59 6.34
CA ARG A 860 29.79 13.40 7.77
C ARG A 860 28.77 12.30 8.01
N THR A 861 27.65 12.34 7.31
CA THR A 861 26.59 11.34 7.38
C THR A 861 27.06 9.98 6.86
N LEU A 862 27.80 9.96 5.76
CA LEU A 862 28.40 8.74 5.22
C LEU A 862 29.47 8.14 6.13
N ALA A 863 30.22 8.99 6.85
CA ALA A 863 31.15 8.53 7.89
C ALA A 863 30.44 8.11 9.18
N GLY A 864 29.14 8.35 9.31
CA GLY A 864 28.34 7.98 10.44
C GLY A 864 28.39 8.88 11.64
N LYS A 865 28.71 10.06 11.37
CA LYS A 865 28.73 11.07 12.43
C LYS A 865 27.36 11.76 12.43
N PRO A 866 26.69 11.87 13.57
CA PRO A 866 25.45 12.61 13.65
C PRO A 866 25.65 14.08 13.30
N SER A 867 24.64 14.67 12.66
CA SER A 867 24.67 16.10 12.42
C SER A 867 24.46 16.88 13.72
N PRO A 868 25.30 17.87 14.04
CA PRO A 868 25.09 18.71 15.21
C PRO A 868 23.75 19.44 15.15
N PRO A 869 23.15 19.83 16.30
CA PRO A 869 21.92 20.56 16.34
C PRO A 869 21.93 21.84 15.47
N GLY A 870 20.92 21.95 14.60
CA GLY A 870 20.76 23.08 13.68
C GLY A 870 21.53 22.98 12.36
N LEU A 871 22.33 21.91 12.17
CA LEU A 871 22.98 21.59 10.89
C LEU A 871 22.23 20.45 10.19
N ASP A 872 22.15 20.51 8.87
CA ASP A 872 21.59 19.42 8.08
C ASP A 872 22.63 18.29 7.82
N ASN A 873 22.12 17.12 7.41
CA ASN A 873 22.94 15.95 7.18
C ASN A 873 23.56 15.87 5.78
N GLY A 874 23.24 16.82 4.90
CA GLY A 874 23.73 16.86 3.53
C GLY A 874 23.16 15.76 2.62
N VAL A 875 22.11 15.02 3.02
CA VAL A 875 21.47 13.98 2.22
C VAL A 875 20.00 14.32 2.04
N LEU A 876 19.56 14.44 0.79
CA LEU A 876 18.13 14.59 0.44
C LEU A 876 17.62 13.27 -0.09
N THR A 877 16.86 12.55 0.70
CA THR A 877 16.20 11.31 0.29
C THR A 877 14.98 11.59 -0.59
N ALA A 878 14.49 10.58 -1.33
CA ALA A 878 13.25 10.74 -2.08
C ALA A 878 12.06 11.04 -1.13
N LEU A 879 12.02 10.43 0.06
CA LEU A 879 11.00 10.75 1.07
C LEU A 879 10.99 12.24 1.45
N GLU A 880 12.16 12.86 1.60
CA GLU A 880 12.28 14.29 1.88
C GLU A 880 11.98 15.14 0.64
N ALA A 881 12.38 14.67 -0.55
CA ALA A 881 12.11 15.35 -1.82
C ALA A 881 10.59 15.43 -2.11
N GLY A 882 9.81 14.42 -1.75
CA GLY A 882 8.35 14.43 -1.83
C GLY A 882 7.68 15.51 -0.98
N ASN A 883 8.38 16.00 0.05
CA ASN A 883 7.89 17.08 0.91
C ASN A 883 8.16 18.49 0.37
N LEU A 884 8.91 18.63 -0.72
CA LEU A 884 9.19 19.93 -1.35
C LEU A 884 7.89 20.55 -1.88
N ASN A 885 7.84 21.88 -1.93
CA ASN A 885 6.77 22.56 -2.65
C ASN A 885 7.24 22.93 -4.06
N LEU A 886 6.82 22.14 -5.05
CA LEU A 886 7.16 22.32 -6.46
C LEU A 886 5.93 22.58 -7.35
N THR A 887 4.82 23.02 -6.78
CA THR A 887 3.51 23.19 -7.45
C THR A 887 3.57 24.13 -8.67
N GLY A 888 4.49 25.11 -8.68
CA GLY A 888 4.75 26.02 -9.81
C GLY A 888 5.98 25.66 -10.65
N THR A 889 6.65 24.54 -10.33
CA THR A 889 7.89 24.16 -10.99
C THR A 889 7.60 23.42 -12.30
N GLN A 890 8.01 24.05 -13.41
CA GLN A 890 7.82 23.51 -14.75
C GLN A 890 8.76 22.35 -15.02
N LEU A 891 10.02 22.46 -14.57
CA LEU A 891 11.04 21.46 -14.83
C LEU A 891 11.96 21.30 -13.61
N VAL A 892 12.15 20.05 -13.21
CA VAL A 892 13.25 19.63 -12.33
C VAL A 892 14.29 18.90 -13.18
N VAL A 893 15.56 19.28 -13.08
CA VAL A 893 16.68 18.59 -13.73
C VAL A 893 17.57 18.00 -12.66
N LEU A 894 17.69 16.67 -12.68
CA LEU A 894 18.61 15.91 -11.84
C LEU A 894 19.85 15.55 -12.67
N SER A 895 20.83 16.44 -12.68
CA SER A 895 22.14 16.22 -13.31
C SER A 895 23.04 15.44 -12.35
N ALA A 896 22.66 14.19 -12.07
CA ALA A 896 23.28 13.31 -11.09
C ALA A 896 23.15 11.85 -11.53
N CYS A 897 24.06 10.99 -11.06
CA CYS A 897 24.08 9.58 -11.47
C CYS A 897 22.85 8.80 -10.94
N ASP A 898 22.32 7.89 -11.75
CA ASP A 898 21.31 6.90 -11.37
C ASP A 898 20.00 7.47 -10.75
N THR A 899 19.69 8.74 -11.04
CA THR A 899 18.52 9.42 -10.44
C THR A 899 17.18 8.94 -10.97
N GLY A 900 17.18 8.27 -12.13
CA GLY A 900 15.99 7.61 -12.69
C GLY A 900 15.82 6.15 -12.26
N GLN A 901 16.71 5.65 -11.40
CA GLN A 901 16.58 4.32 -10.82
C GLN A 901 15.65 4.35 -9.60
N GLY A 902 14.99 3.24 -9.35
CA GLY A 902 14.08 3.07 -8.21
C GLY A 902 13.46 1.69 -8.23
N ASP A 903 12.68 1.38 -7.22
CA ASP A 903 11.91 0.14 -7.20
C ASP A 903 10.77 0.21 -8.19
N VAL A 904 10.69 -0.80 -9.03
CA VAL A 904 9.62 -0.92 -10.02
C VAL A 904 8.43 -1.63 -9.40
N LYS A 905 7.35 -0.91 -9.22
CA LYS A 905 6.05 -1.49 -8.82
C LYS A 905 5.13 -1.53 -10.04
N ASN A 906 4.56 -2.71 -10.32
CA ASN A 906 3.66 -2.89 -11.45
C ASN A 906 2.43 -1.98 -11.31
N GLY A 907 2.16 -1.18 -12.33
CA GLY A 907 1.06 -0.23 -12.35
C GLY A 907 1.29 1.10 -11.61
N GLU A 908 2.27 1.20 -10.71
CA GLU A 908 2.60 2.44 -9.97
C GLU A 908 3.92 3.10 -10.41
N GLY A 909 4.66 2.45 -11.31
CA GLY A 909 5.90 2.99 -11.87
C GLY A 909 7.12 2.78 -10.99
N VAL A 910 8.04 3.75 -10.99
CA VAL A 910 9.32 3.69 -10.28
C VAL A 910 9.24 4.47 -8.98
N PHE A 911 9.43 3.80 -7.85
CA PHE A 911 9.53 4.43 -6.53
C PHE A 911 10.94 4.95 -6.32
N GLY A 912 11.08 6.26 -6.26
CA GLY A 912 12.36 6.95 -6.10
C GLY A 912 12.21 8.46 -6.27
N LEU A 913 13.32 9.14 -6.60
CA LEU A 913 13.35 10.61 -6.73
C LEU A 913 12.35 11.16 -7.76
N HIS A 914 12.13 10.46 -8.87
CA HIS A 914 11.18 10.89 -9.89
C HIS A 914 9.78 11.02 -9.32
N ARG A 915 9.25 9.96 -8.72
CA ARG A 915 7.93 9.93 -8.09
C ARG A 915 7.80 11.00 -7.01
N ALA A 916 8.80 11.09 -6.13
CA ALA A 916 8.84 12.08 -5.07
C ALA A 916 8.69 13.53 -5.58
N LEU A 917 9.38 13.86 -6.67
CA LEU A 917 9.32 15.19 -7.26
C LEU A 917 8.00 15.47 -7.98
N GLU A 918 7.37 14.44 -8.58
CA GLU A 918 5.99 14.54 -9.10
C GLU A 918 4.99 14.76 -7.96
N GLU A 919 5.10 14.04 -6.86
CA GLU A 919 4.29 14.21 -5.65
C GLU A 919 4.48 15.60 -5.03
N ALA A 920 5.71 16.14 -5.07
CA ALA A 920 6.00 17.52 -4.69
C ALA A 920 5.36 18.55 -5.63
N GLY A 921 4.86 18.16 -6.80
CA GLY A 921 4.12 19.00 -7.73
C GLY A 921 4.89 19.44 -8.98
N ALA A 922 6.09 18.92 -9.25
CA ALA A 922 6.83 19.17 -10.47
C ALA A 922 6.04 18.69 -11.72
N GLN A 923 6.04 19.49 -12.80
CA GLN A 923 5.32 19.15 -14.03
C GLN A 923 6.10 18.20 -14.91
N SER A 924 7.42 18.33 -14.94
CA SER A 924 8.33 17.45 -15.68
C SER A 924 9.61 17.26 -14.89
N VAL A 925 10.15 16.06 -14.94
CA VAL A 925 11.41 15.68 -14.29
C VAL A 925 12.37 15.12 -15.35
N MET A 926 13.55 15.72 -15.48
CA MET A 926 14.65 15.20 -16.28
C MET A 926 15.64 14.49 -15.34
N MET A 927 16.00 13.26 -15.67
CA MET A 927 16.83 12.41 -14.81
C MET A 927 17.73 11.52 -15.65
N SER A 928 18.82 11.00 -15.06
CA SER A 928 19.70 10.03 -15.70
C SER A 928 19.37 8.60 -15.30
N LEU A 929 19.51 7.66 -16.23
CA LEU A 929 19.30 6.22 -16.02
C LEU A 929 20.59 5.46 -15.69
N TRP A 930 21.75 6.10 -15.83
CA TRP A 930 23.06 5.59 -15.44
C TRP A 930 24.04 6.72 -15.16
N SER A 931 25.18 6.36 -14.62
CA SER A 931 26.26 7.30 -14.32
C SER A 931 26.82 7.95 -15.60
N VAL A 932 26.88 9.27 -15.64
CA VAL A 932 27.29 10.08 -16.79
C VAL A 932 28.58 10.83 -16.51
N PRO A 933 29.47 11.00 -17.53
CA PRO A 933 30.70 11.78 -17.38
C PRO A 933 30.39 13.29 -17.29
N ASP A 934 31.13 14.01 -16.43
CA ASP A 934 30.93 15.45 -16.16
C ASP A 934 31.03 16.33 -17.40
N LYS A 935 32.04 16.07 -18.29
CA LYS A 935 32.30 16.90 -19.48
C LYS A 935 31.11 16.85 -20.45
N GLU A 936 30.70 15.65 -20.83
CA GLU A 936 29.63 15.44 -21.81
C GLU A 936 28.27 15.87 -21.24
N THR A 937 28.09 15.72 -19.95
CA THR A 937 26.88 16.22 -19.25
C THR A 937 26.79 17.74 -19.30
N LEU A 938 27.88 18.44 -18.99
CA LEU A 938 27.95 19.91 -19.11
C LEU A 938 27.58 20.35 -20.52
N GLU A 939 28.18 19.74 -21.55
CA GLU A 939 27.97 20.08 -22.94
C GLU A 939 26.52 19.81 -23.38
N LEU A 940 25.98 18.66 -23.03
CA LEU A 940 24.56 18.30 -23.27
C LEU A 940 23.61 19.31 -22.63
N MET A 941 23.86 19.68 -21.38
CA MET A 941 22.98 20.63 -20.64
C MET A 941 23.08 22.03 -21.25
N GLN A 942 24.27 22.49 -21.65
CA GLN A 942 24.41 23.77 -22.36
C GLN A 942 23.61 23.78 -23.65
N LEU A 943 23.68 22.71 -24.46
CA LEU A 943 22.91 22.57 -25.70
C LEU A 943 21.42 22.56 -25.43
N PHE A 944 20.97 21.80 -24.41
CA PHE A 944 19.58 21.73 -24.02
C PHE A 944 19.02 23.10 -23.61
N TYR A 945 19.68 23.79 -22.67
CA TYR A 945 19.20 25.09 -22.19
C TYR A 945 19.27 26.16 -23.28
N ALA A 946 20.28 26.15 -24.12
CA ALA A 946 20.38 27.08 -25.24
C ALA A 946 19.18 26.94 -26.20
N LYS A 947 18.75 25.70 -26.49
CA LYS A 947 17.58 25.46 -27.35
C LYS A 947 16.29 25.83 -26.66
N TRP A 948 16.08 25.35 -25.41
CA TRP A 948 14.87 25.62 -24.65
C TRP A 948 14.63 27.12 -24.42
N LEU A 949 15.64 27.85 -24.00
CA LEU A 949 15.55 29.28 -23.75
C LEU A 949 15.31 30.10 -25.05
N ASN A 950 15.71 29.57 -26.22
CA ASN A 950 15.38 30.14 -27.53
C ASN A 950 13.98 29.77 -28.04
N GLY A 951 13.14 29.10 -27.21
CA GLY A 951 11.74 28.83 -27.52
C GLY A 951 11.45 27.46 -28.08
N THR A 952 12.45 26.55 -28.17
CA THR A 952 12.21 25.13 -28.49
C THR A 952 11.50 24.47 -27.32
N GLU A 953 10.48 23.66 -27.59
CA GLU A 953 9.75 22.91 -26.59
C GLU A 953 10.69 21.96 -25.83
N ILE A 954 10.45 21.70 -24.54
CA ILE A 954 11.39 21.04 -23.63
C ILE A 954 11.83 19.66 -24.14
N HIS A 955 10.90 18.79 -24.54
CA HIS A 955 11.23 17.45 -25.05
C HIS A 955 12.03 17.51 -26.36
N GLN A 956 11.62 18.40 -27.25
CA GLN A 956 12.34 18.62 -28.51
C GLN A 956 13.74 19.20 -28.27
N ALA A 957 13.89 20.09 -27.29
CA ALA A 957 15.18 20.66 -26.92
C ALA A 957 16.15 19.59 -26.40
N LEU A 958 15.66 18.66 -25.53
CA LEU A 958 16.46 17.53 -25.05
C LEU A 958 16.84 16.58 -26.19
N LYS A 959 15.88 16.16 -27.02
CA LYS A 959 16.13 15.32 -28.20
C LYS A 959 17.20 15.92 -29.12
N GLU A 960 17.08 17.20 -29.46
CA GLU A 960 18.05 17.88 -30.33
C GLU A 960 19.41 18.06 -29.67
N ALA A 961 19.47 18.26 -28.35
CA ALA A 961 20.72 18.31 -27.62
C ALA A 961 21.42 16.94 -27.61
N GLN A 962 20.71 15.87 -27.35
CA GLN A 962 21.22 14.50 -27.37
C GLN A 962 21.75 14.10 -28.76
N LEU A 963 21.03 14.43 -29.82
CA LEU A 963 21.47 14.14 -31.18
C LEU A 963 22.71 14.96 -31.55
N ALA A 964 22.81 16.21 -31.12
CA ALA A 964 24.01 17.05 -31.37
C ALA A 964 25.21 16.51 -30.59
N GLU A 965 25.04 16.11 -29.34
CA GLU A 965 26.10 15.51 -28.52
C GLU A 965 26.53 14.15 -29.08
N ARG A 966 25.57 13.32 -29.58
CA ARG A 966 25.85 12.05 -30.28
C ARG A 966 26.82 12.25 -31.44
N GLU A 967 26.60 13.24 -32.32
CA GLU A 967 27.46 13.50 -33.49
C GLU A 967 28.85 13.99 -33.05
N LYS A 968 28.95 14.75 -31.97
CA LYS A 968 30.19 15.18 -31.38
C LYS A 968 30.97 13.99 -30.78
N VAL A 969 30.33 13.16 -30.00
CA VAL A 969 30.92 11.94 -29.43
C VAL A 969 31.44 11.02 -30.53
N LYS A 970 30.67 10.82 -31.63
CA LYS A 970 31.15 10.08 -32.79
C LYS A 970 32.43 10.68 -33.41
N ALA A 971 32.50 12.01 -33.52
CA ALA A 971 33.69 12.68 -34.08
C ALA A 971 34.91 12.51 -33.16
N GLU A 972 34.73 12.52 -31.85
CA GLU A 972 35.80 12.35 -30.86
C GLU A 972 36.25 10.88 -30.72
N HIS A 973 35.38 9.89 -31.05
CA HIS A 973 35.61 8.47 -30.87
C HIS A 973 35.65 7.65 -32.18
N GLU A 974 36.31 8.17 -33.20
CA GLU A 974 36.55 7.45 -34.47
C GLU A 974 35.29 6.98 -35.20
N GLY A 975 34.20 7.71 -35.08
CA GLY A 975 32.93 7.41 -35.71
C GLY A 975 32.07 6.40 -34.92
N LYS A 976 32.48 5.97 -33.74
CA LYS A 976 31.72 5.05 -32.88
C LYS A 976 30.55 5.77 -32.22
N ASP A 977 29.38 5.17 -32.33
CA ASP A 977 28.21 5.62 -31.59
C ASP A 977 28.24 5.03 -30.16
N LEU A 978 28.41 5.87 -29.17
CA LEU A 978 28.59 5.50 -27.78
C LEU A 978 27.47 6.14 -26.90
N PRO A 979 26.29 5.54 -26.82
CA PRO A 979 25.16 6.10 -26.10
C PRO A 979 25.41 6.36 -24.61
N TYR A 980 26.41 5.70 -24.04
CA TYR A 980 26.85 5.95 -22.67
C TYR A 980 27.09 7.44 -22.38
N TYR A 981 27.63 8.20 -23.31
CA TYR A 981 28.01 9.59 -23.13
C TYR A 981 26.88 10.60 -23.35
N TRP A 982 25.83 10.26 -24.12
CA TRP A 982 24.81 11.22 -24.55
C TRP A 982 23.36 10.76 -24.32
N GLY A 983 23.14 9.47 -24.08
CA GLY A 983 21.80 8.86 -24.09
C GLY A 983 21.16 8.65 -22.73
N ALA A 984 21.83 9.03 -21.63
CA ALA A 984 21.40 8.69 -20.28
C ALA A 984 20.16 9.44 -19.81
N PHE A 985 19.96 10.66 -20.30
CA PHE A 985 18.90 11.52 -19.80
C PHE A 985 17.54 11.18 -20.42
N VAL A 986 16.55 11.05 -19.59
CA VAL A 986 15.15 10.92 -19.96
C VAL A 986 14.34 12.04 -19.30
N LEU A 987 13.26 12.44 -19.98
CA LEU A 987 12.35 13.45 -19.49
C LEU A 987 10.96 12.80 -19.35
N VAL A 988 10.41 12.84 -18.16
CA VAL A 988 9.06 12.36 -17.87
C VAL A 988 8.18 13.54 -17.49
N GLY A 989 6.94 13.53 -17.95
CA GLY A 989 5.99 14.60 -17.77
C GLY A 989 5.62 15.28 -19.10
N ARG A 990 4.91 16.40 -19.01
CA ARG A 990 4.39 17.13 -20.18
C ARG A 990 5.33 18.18 -20.71
#